data_4002703f1e34ddab1c3e459c69ad5046
#
_entry.id   4002703f1e34ddab1c3e459c69ad5046
#
_cell.length_a   1.000
_cell.length_b   1.000
_cell.length_c   1.000
_cell.angle_alpha   90.00
_cell.angle_beta   90.00
_cell.angle_gamma   90.00
#
_symmetry.space_group_name_H-M   'P 1'
#
loop_
_entity.id
_entity.type
_entity.pdbx_description
1 polymer ?
#
loop_
_entity_poly.entity_id
_entity_poly.type
_entity_poly.pdbx_seq_one_letter_code
_entity_poly.pdbx_strand_id
1 'polypeptide(L)'
;MSTSSSTSHAADTHDLIRVHGARENNLCDVSVEIPKRRLTVFTGVSGSGKSSLVFATIAAESQRMINETYSTFVQGFMPTLAWPDVDLLDGLTTAIIVDQERMGGDVRSTVGTATDVGALLRILFSRVGQPHVGSAKAFSFNVASISGSGAVTVEKHGRQVKERRDFEIVGGACPRCEGRGAVSDFDLTALFDETKSIVEGALTIPNYSVDGWYGRIFAGSGFFPGDKPINTFTKPQMDALLHKEPTRIKVDGINVTFEGLIPRIQKSFLSKDREAMQPHIRAFVDRAIVFRTCPDCEGTRLSELARSSRIDGVNIAEACAMQISDLAGWIRELDEPSGDGAQRSSTLGAGDGAQRSSTLGAGDGAQRSSAVSGVSPLLASLRETLDSFVEIGLGYLSLDRPSGSLSGGEAQRTKMIRHLGSSLTDVTYVFDEPTIGLHPHDITRMNDLLLRLRDKGNTVLVVEHKPETIVIGDHVVDLGPGAGSDGGQVVYEGTVEGLRASGTRTGRHLDDRASLKVDLRTPTGALEVRGASSHNLRDVDVDIPLGVLTVVTGVAGSGKSSLIHGSVAGRDGVVVVDQGAIKGSRRSNPATYTGLLEPIRKAFAKANGVKPALFSANSAGACPNCNGAGVIYTDLAMMAGVATTCEVCEGRRFDSSVLEYRLGTGDEARDISEVLAMSVAEAEKFFGAGDTRVPAAHRILERLADVGLGYVKLGQPLTTLSGGERQRLKLAVNMGESGGIYVLDEPTTGLHLADVEQLLALLDRLVDGGKSVIVIEHHQAVMAHADRIIDLGPGAGHDGGRVVFEGTPAELVASRATLTGEHLAAYVGG
;
A
#
# COMPACT_ATOMS: atom_id res chain seq x y z
N MET A 1 -49.12 -12.45 41.11
CA MET A 1 -47.97 -12.40 40.19
C MET A 1 -48.32 -11.42 39.08
N SER A 2 -47.85 -10.20 39.20
CA SER A 2 -48.06 -9.15 38.18
C SER A 2 -46.91 -9.24 37.17
N THR A 3 -47.23 -9.65 35.96
CA THR A 3 -46.35 -9.57 34.82
C THR A 3 -46.18 -8.10 34.45
N SER A 4 -45.07 -7.50 34.87
CA SER A 4 -44.63 -6.22 34.32
C SER A 4 -44.23 -6.42 32.85
N SER A 5 -45.09 -6.02 31.91
CA SER A 5 -44.70 -5.80 30.55
C SER A 5 -43.70 -4.64 30.56
N SER A 6 -42.44 -4.95 30.40
CA SER A 6 -41.43 -3.91 30.10
C SER A 6 -41.79 -3.34 28.72
N THR A 7 -42.42 -2.19 28.70
CA THR A 7 -42.51 -1.38 27.48
C THR A 7 -41.07 -0.98 27.09
N SER A 8 -40.50 -1.55 26.01
CA SER A 8 -39.19 -1.14 25.48
C SER A 8 -39.25 0.35 25.19
N HIS A 9 -38.25 1.11 25.65
CA HIS A 9 -38.13 2.52 25.35
C HIS A 9 -37.90 2.71 23.83
N ALA A 10 -38.39 3.82 23.25
CA ALA A 10 -38.18 4.10 21.83
C ALA A 10 -36.69 4.05 21.44
N ALA A 11 -35.79 4.40 22.37
CA ALA A 11 -34.33 4.29 22.16
C ALA A 11 -33.84 2.84 22.07
N ASP A 12 -34.61 1.85 22.53
CA ASP A 12 -34.23 0.43 22.48
C ASP A 12 -34.63 -0.24 21.14
N THR A 13 -35.25 0.53 20.22
CA THR A 13 -35.75 0.02 18.94
C THR A 13 -34.82 0.34 17.76
N HIS A 14 -33.65 0.93 18.00
CA HIS A 14 -32.65 1.27 16.93
C HIS A 14 -31.67 0.12 16.66
N ASP A 15 -32.18 -1.04 16.31
CA ASP A 15 -31.36 -2.26 16.14
C ASP A 15 -30.91 -2.50 14.69
N LEU A 16 -31.34 -1.66 13.74
CA LEU A 16 -31.06 -1.81 12.32
C LEU A 16 -30.41 -0.54 11.73
N ILE A 17 -29.54 -0.75 10.76
CA ILE A 17 -29.17 0.24 9.76
C ILE A 17 -30.05 -0.06 8.54
N ARG A 18 -30.85 0.91 8.09
CA ARG A 18 -31.75 0.76 6.94
C ARG A 18 -31.25 1.55 5.76
N VAL A 19 -31.09 0.87 4.63
CA VAL A 19 -30.77 1.45 3.34
C VAL A 19 -31.95 1.24 2.43
N HIS A 20 -32.49 2.28 1.80
CA HIS A 20 -33.55 2.17 0.82
C HIS A 20 -33.19 2.94 -0.44
N GLY A 21 -33.29 2.29 -1.60
CA GLY A 21 -33.13 2.94 -2.89
C GLY A 21 -31.70 3.39 -3.19
N ALA A 22 -30.66 2.63 -2.78
CA ALA A 22 -29.29 2.99 -3.10
C ALA A 22 -28.96 2.73 -4.57
N ARG A 23 -28.40 3.79 -5.26
CA ARG A 23 -28.09 3.77 -6.70
C ARG A 23 -26.65 4.19 -6.99
N GLU A 24 -25.79 4.17 -5.98
CA GLU A 24 -24.40 4.59 -6.13
C GLU A 24 -23.64 3.66 -7.08
N ASN A 25 -22.94 4.19 -8.08
CA ASN A 25 -22.16 3.49 -9.09
C ASN A 25 -23.01 2.48 -9.92
N ASN A 26 -22.90 1.18 -9.62
CA ASN A 26 -23.62 0.10 -10.31
C ASN A 26 -24.79 -0.46 -9.51
N LEU A 27 -25.14 0.13 -8.36
CA LEU A 27 -26.30 -0.32 -7.58
C LEU A 27 -27.62 -0.03 -8.31
N CYS A 28 -28.51 -1.02 -8.29
CA CYS A 28 -29.80 -0.98 -8.98
C CYS A 28 -30.94 -0.86 -7.95
N ASP A 29 -31.10 0.32 -7.34
CA ASP A 29 -32.18 0.60 -6.39
C ASP A 29 -32.19 -0.37 -5.18
N VAL A 30 -31.01 -0.52 -4.56
CA VAL A 30 -30.78 -1.51 -3.50
C VAL A 30 -31.40 -1.08 -2.19
N SER A 31 -32.17 -1.98 -1.57
CA SER A 31 -32.72 -1.83 -0.22
C SER A 31 -32.27 -3.02 0.63
N VAL A 32 -31.79 -2.75 1.87
CA VAL A 32 -31.28 -3.77 2.80
C VAL A 32 -31.41 -3.30 4.24
N GLU A 33 -31.67 -4.23 5.16
CA GLU A 33 -31.75 -4.01 6.62
C GLU A 33 -30.61 -4.73 7.33
N ILE A 34 -29.65 -4.01 7.88
CA ILE A 34 -28.43 -4.54 8.47
C ILE A 34 -28.55 -4.51 10.01
N PRO A 35 -28.45 -5.67 10.70
CA PRO A 35 -28.55 -5.72 12.15
C PRO A 35 -27.34 -5.08 12.81
N LYS A 36 -27.57 -4.16 13.76
CA LYS A 36 -26.52 -3.56 14.59
C LYS A 36 -25.98 -4.54 15.61
N ARG A 37 -24.76 -4.29 16.07
CA ARG A 37 -24.06 -5.10 17.08
C ARG A 37 -23.92 -6.56 16.64
N ARG A 38 -23.81 -6.77 15.33
CA ARG A 38 -23.61 -8.06 14.67
C ARG A 38 -22.47 -7.94 13.67
N LEU A 39 -21.94 -9.08 13.29
CA LEU A 39 -21.02 -9.22 12.17
C LEU A 39 -21.83 -9.49 10.90
N THR A 40 -21.90 -8.50 10.02
CA THR A 40 -22.53 -8.64 8.69
C THR A 40 -21.47 -8.77 7.63
N VAL A 41 -21.53 -9.85 6.84
CA VAL A 41 -20.61 -10.09 5.73
C VAL A 41 -21.30 -9.76 4.42
N PHE A 42 -20.70 -8.88 3.63
CA PHE A 42 -21.11 -8.53 2.27
C PHE A 42 -20.28 -9.35 1.29
N THR A 43 -20.94 -10.22 0.56
CA THR A 43 -20.28 -11.12 -0.40
C THR A 43 -20.90 -11.01 -1.80
N GLY A 44 -20.43 -11.79 -2.77
CA GLY A 44 -20.87 -11.77 -4.15
C GLY A 44 -19.72 -11.67 -5.15
N VAL A 45 -20.01 -11.83 -6.44
CA VAL A 45 -18.99 -11.81 -7.48
C VAL A 45 -18.20 -10.49 -7.51
N SER A 46 -16.99 -10.53 -8.06
CA SER A 46 -16.17 -9.33 -8.23
C SER A 46 -16.91 -8.31 -9.12
N GLY A 47 -16.98 -7.04 -8.71
CA GLY A 47 -17.75 -6.01 -9.45
C GLY A 47 -19.28 -6.03 -9.26
N SER A 48 -19.81 -6.80 -8.29
CA SER A 48 -21.27 -6.86 -8.04
C SER A 48 -21.87 -5.67 -7.27
N GLY A 49 -21.05 -4.71 -6.81
CA GLY A 49 -21.54 -3.52 -6.12
C GLY A 49 -21.33 -3.50 -4.59
N LYS A 50 -20.64 -4.49 -4.00
CA LYS A 50 -20.36 -4.57 -2.55
C LYS A 50 -19.74 -3.30 -2.00
N SER A 51 -18.63 -2.88 -2.58
CA SER A 51 -17.91 -1.66 -2.15
C SER A 51 -18.74 -0.39 -2.40
N SER A 52 -19.59 -0.37 -3.43
CA SER A 52 -20.55 0.73 -3.67
C SER A 52 -21.57 0.84 -2.54
N LEU A 53 -22.12 -0.27 -2.06
CA LEU A 53 -23.07 -0.28 -0.96
C LEU A 53 -22.41 0.05 0.38
N VAL A 54 -21.31 -0.63 0.71
CA VAL A 54 -20.71 -0.56 2.05
C VAL A 54 -19.88 0.71 2.22
N PHE A 55 -19.00 1.03 1.26
CA PHE A 55 -18.07 2.17 1.38
C PHE A 55 -18.63 3.46 0.79
N ALA A 56 -19.14 3.42 -0.47
CA ALA A 56 -19.59 4.62 -1.13
C ALA A 56 -20.99 5.09 -0.65
N THR A 57 -21.80 4.22 -0.03
CA THR A 57 -23.11 4.58 0.51
C THR A 57 -23.08 4.67 2.03
N ILE A 58 -22.94 3.55 2.75
CA ILE A 58 -23.12 3.48 4.22
C ILE A 58 -21.99 4.23 4.94
N ALA A 59 -20.72 3.89 4.65
CA ALA A 59 -19.58 4.48 5.35
C ALA A 59 -19.39 5.96 4.97
N ALA A 60 -19.58 6.32 3.69
CA ALA A 60 -19.45 7.70 3.22
C ALA A 60 -20.47 8.62 3.91
N GLU A 61 -21.75 8.21 4.00
CA GLU A 61 -22.78 9.01 4.66
C GLU A 61 -22.52 9.16 6.17
N SER A 62 -22.13 8.07 6.84
CA SER A 62 -21.76 8.15 8.27
C SER A 62 -20.61 9.14 8.50
N GLN A 63 -19.56 9.11 7.67
CA GLN A 63 -18.45 10.07 7.78
C GLN A 63 -18.88 11.50 7.45
N ARG A 64 -19.73 11.68 6.44
CA ARG A 64 -20.26 12.98 6.07
C ARG A 64 -21.04 13.60 7.23
N MET A 65 -21.94 12.83 7.87
CA MET A 65 -22.70 13.29 9.04
C MET A 65 -21.81 13.68 10.20
N ILE A 66 -20.74 12.93 10.46
CA ILE A 66 -19.75 13.27 11.50
C ILE A 66 -19.02 14.57 11.14
N ASN A 67 -18.59 14.71 9.87
CA ASN A 67 -17.89 15.90 9.42
C ASN A 67 -18.75 17.17 9.62
N GLU A 68 -20.06 17.09 9.45
CA GLU A 68 -20.98 18.20 9.68
C GLU A 68 -21.07 18.62 11.16
N THR A 69 -20.69 17.78 12.11
CA THR A 69 -20.67 18.15 13.53
C THR A 69 -19.50 19.04 13.93
N TYR A 70 -18.46 19.13 13.08
CA TYR A 70 -17.30 19.99 13.34
C TYR A 70 -17.57 21.43 12.96
N SER A 71 -16.77 22.36 13.51
CA SER A 71 -16.82 23.76 13.10
C SER A 71 -16.45 23.93 11.62
N THR A 72 -17.01 24.92 10.93
CA THR A 72 -16.76 25.22 9.52
C THR A 72 -15.27 25.35 9.20
N PHE A 73 -14.47 25.85 10.17
CA PHE A 73 -13.02 25.93 10.03
C PHE A 73 -12.39 24.54 9.93
N VAL A 74 -12.79 23.58 10.77
CA VAL A 74 -12.27 22.21 10.76
C VAL A 74 -12.78 21.46 9.54
N GLN A 75 -14.05 21.65 9.16
CA GLN A 75 -14.62 21.05 7.92
C GLN A 75 -13.80 21.45 6.68
N GLY A 76 -13.24 22.67 6.65
CA GLY A 76 -12.37 23.13 5.57
C GLY A 76 -11.06 22.32 5.39
N PHE A 77 -10.65 21.54 6.37
CA PHE A 77 -9.48 20.65 6.30
C PHE A 77 -9.84 19.16 6.10
N MET A 78 -11.13 18.83 6.08
CA MET A 78 -11.61 17.45 5.92
C MET A 78 -11.95 17.14 4.45
N PRO A 79 -11.88 15.88 4.03
CA PRO A 79 -12.35 15.48 2.70
C PRO A 79 -13.83 15.85 2.53
N THR A 80 -14.16 16.53 1.45
CA THR A 80 -15.56 16.78 1.10
C THR A 80 -16.12 15.51 0.50
N LEU A 81 -17.05 14.88 1.22
CA LEU A 81 -17.77 13.69 0.74
C LEU A 81 -19.04 14.13 0.03
N ALA A 82 -19.28 13.56 -1.14
CA ALA A 82 -20.53 13.74 -1.86
C ALA A 82 -21.68 13.05 -1.11
N TRP A 83 -22.90 13.55 -1.28
CA TRP A 83 -24.10 12.84 -0.84
C TRP A 83 -24.25 11.57 -1.67
N PRO A 84 -24.39 10.38 -1.04
CA PRO A 84 -24.64 9.17 -1.80
C PRO A 84 -26.05 9.23 -2.44
N ASP A 85 -26.19 8.63 -3.61
CA ASP A 85 -27.49 8.48 -4.28
C ASP A 85 -28.31 7.38 -3.60
N VAL A 86 -29.12 7.78 -2.62
CA VAL A 86 -29.94 6.88 -1.80
C VAL A 86 -31.21 7.62 -1.34
N ASP A 87 -32.37 6.93 -1.35
CA ASP A 87 -33.62 7.55 -0.94
C ASP A 87 -33.72 7.73 0.57
N LEU A 88 -33.28 6.73 1.36
CA LEU A 88 -33.24 6.78 2.82
C LEU A 88 -32.06 5.99 3.34
N LEU A 89 -31.33 6.57 4.28
CA LEU A 89 -30.30 5.92 5.07
C LEU A 89 -30.52 6.28 6.55
N ASP A 90 -30.93 5.32 7.36
CA ASP A 90 -31.31 5.53 8.75
C ASP A 90 -30.59 4.56 9.69
N GLY A 91 -30.47 4.96 10.95
CA GLY A 91 -29.87 4.12 11.98
C GLY A 91 -28.36 4.07 11.99
N LEU A 92 -27.67 4.95 11.29
CA LEU A 92 -26.19 4.99 11.23
C LEU A 92 -25.59 5.28 12.61
N THR A 93 -24.45 4.67 12.89
CA THR A 93 -23.52 5.03 13.98
C THR A 93 -22.20 5.47 13.37
N THR A 94 -21.31 6.04 14.19
CA THR A 94 -19.98 6.46 13.74
C THR A 94 -19.25 5.33 13.02
N ALA A 95 -18.92 5.51 11.75
CA ALA A 95 -18.18 4.53 10.97
C ALA A 95 -16.66 4.74 11.07
N ILE A 96 -15.95 3.66 11.39
CA ILE A 96 -14.49 3.56 11.34
C ILE A 96 -14.14 2.67 10.14
N ILE A 97 -13.55 3.27 9.12
CA ILE A 97 -13.15 2.56 7.90
C ILE A 97 -11.74 2.01 8.07
N VAL A 98 -11.59 0.72 7.83
CA VAL A 98 -10.31 -0.01 7.82
C VAL A 98 -10.09 -0.58 6.42
N ASP A 99 -9.58 0.26 5.56
CA ASP A 99 -9.31 -0.04 4.15
C ASP A 99 -7.84 -0.44 3.92
N GLN A 100 -7.53 -0.84 2.68
CA GLN A 100 -6.20 -1.22 2.22
C GLN A 100 -5.36 -0.03 1.74
N GLU A 101 -5.84 1.21 1.87
CA GLU A 101 -5.05 2.36 1.47
C GLU A 101 -3.74 2.42 2.25
N ARG A 102 -2.66 2.71 1.53
CA ARG A 102 -1.34 2.84 2.14
C ARG A 102 -1.36 3.94 3.19
N MET A 103 -0.81 3.64 4.35
CA MET A 103 -0.61 4.64 5.40
C MET A 103 0.35 5.70 4.89
N GLY A 104 -0.01 6.98 5.02
CA GLY A 104 0.62 8.14 4.40
C GLY A 104 2.12 8.10 4.17
N GLY A 105 2.53 8.61 3.00
CA GLY A 105 3.89 8.52 2.46
C GLY A 105 4.93 9.49 3.03
N ASP A 106 4.73 10.11 4.21
CA ASP A 106 5.77 10.92 4.83
C ASP A 106 6.96 10.02 5.22
N VAL A 107 8.16 10.42 4.82
CA VAL A 107 9.43 9.76 5.15
C VAL A 107 9.62 9.56 6.66
N ARG A 108 8.96 10.37 7.49
CA ARG A 108 8.99 10.30 8.95
C ARG A 108 7.88 9.42 9.55
N SER A 109 6.99 8.86 8.73
CA SER A 109 5.94 7.98 9.22
C SER A 109 6.46 6.54 9.36
N THR A 110 6.32 5.97 10.55
CA THR A 110 6.71 4.59 10.87
C THR A 110 5.56 3.83 11.52
N VAL A 111 5.66 2.51 11.59
CA VAL A 111 4.69 1.67 12.33
C VAL A 111 4.50 2.21 13.75
N GLY A 112 5.60 2.53 14.46
CA GLY A 112 5.53 3.06 15.84
C GLY A 112 4.86 4.42 15.96
N THR A 113 4.95 5.31 14.92
CA THR A 113 4.25 6.60 14.95
C THR A 113 2.80 6.48 14.55
N ALA A 114 2.48 5.50 13.70
CA ALA A 114 1.12 5.28 13.21
C ALA A 114 0.20 4.60 14.24
N THR A 115 0.79 3.89 15.23
CA THR A 115 0.05 3.07 16.21
C THR A 115 0.14 3.60 17.64
N ASP A 116 0.72 4.78 17.83
CA ASP A 116 0.97 5.42 19.12
C ASP A 116 1.93 4.66 20.07
N VAL A 117 2.37 3.44 19.75
CA VAL A 117 3.36 2.67 20.53
C VAL A 117 4.65 3.46 20.70
N GLY A 118 5.10 4.13 19.64
CA GLY A 118 6.27 5.01 19.70
C GLY A 118 6.10 6.16 20.71
N ALA A 119 4.88 6.68 20.92
CA ALA A 119 4.60 7.69 21.92
C ALA A 119 4.74 7.13 23.35
N LEU A 120 4.20 5.94 23.59
CA LEU A 120 4.29 5.26 24.87
C LEU A 120 5.76 4.90 25.21
N LEU A 121 6.54 4.39 24.25
CA LEU A 121 7.96 4.14 24.42
C LEU A 121 8.75 5.40 24.76
N ARG A 122 8.49 6.52 24.10
CA ARG A 122 9.15 7.80 24.43
C ARG A 122 8.84 8.23 25.86
N ILE A 123 7.62 8.03 26.34
CA ILE A 123 7.27 8.30 27.74
C ILE A 123 8.03 7.35 28.67
N LEU A 124 8.11 6.05 28.37
CA LEU A 124 8.85 5.06 29.14
C LEU A 124 10.33 5.47 29.28
N PHE A 125 11.02 5.73 28.17
CA PHE A 125 12.42 6.15 28.18
C PHE A 125 12.63 7.47 28.92
N SER A 126 11.69 8.42 28.84
CA SER A 126 11.79 9.69 29.57
C SER A 126 11.62 9.52 31.09
N ARG A 127 11.03 8.41 31.56
CA ARG A 127 10.79 8.16 32.97
C ARG A 127 11.82 7.24 33.61
N VAL A 128 12.24 6.22 32.91
CA VAL A 128 13.07 5.12 33.42
C VAL A 128 14.48 5.12 32.81
N GLY A 129 14.66 5.70 31.63
CA GLY A 129 15.93 5.66 30.90
C GLY A 129 17.08 6.37 31.61
N GLN A 130 18.27 5.77 31.61
CA GLN A 130 19.50 6.30 32.18
C GLN A 130 20.59 6.40 31.10
N PRO A 131 21.36 7.53 31.05
CA PRO A 131 21.13 8.78 31.78
C PRO A 131 19.81 9.45 31.42
N HIS A 132 19.27 10.26 32.34
CA HIS A 132 18.04 11.03 32.05
C HIS A 132 18.38 12.19 31.09
N VAL A 133 17.78 12.21 29.92
CA VAL A 133 18.06 13.19 28.84
C VAL A 133 16.95 14.21 28.63
N GLY A 134 15.85 14.10 29.35
CA GLY A 134 14.72 15.06 29.25
C GLY A 134 13.35 14.41 29.08
N SER A 135 12.39 15.23 28.63
CA SER A 135 11.01 14.77 28.41
C SER A 135 10.89 13.85 27.20
N ALA A 136 9.70 13.27 26.98
CA ALA A 136 9.39 12.43 25.82
C ALA A 136 9.73 13.09 24.44
N LYS A 137 9.82 14.43 24.38
CA LYS A 137 10.25 15.17 23.18
C LYS A 137 11.72 14.89 22.83
N ALA A 138 12.58 14.67 23.86
CA ALA A 138 13.99 14.33 23.65
C ALA A 138 14.21 12.98 22.96
N PHE A 139 13.20 12.13 22.88
CA PHE A 139 13.19 10.83 22.22
C PHE A 139 12.40 10.82 20.91
N SER A 140 11.93 11.99 20.44
CA SER A 140 11.14 12.12 19.21
C SER A 140 11.98 12.57 18.04
N PHE A 141 12.14 11.76 17.03
CA PHE A 141 12.83 12.15 15.80
C PHE A 141 12.06 13.19 14.96
N ASN A 142 10.82 13.52 15.33
CA ASN A 142 10.01 14.57 14.71
C ASN A 142 10.20 15.94 15.39
N VAL A 143 10.97 16.02 16.47
CA VAL A 143 11.22 17.24 17.22
C VAL A 143 12.70 17.57 17.16
N ALA A 144 13.03 18.69 16.52
CA ALA A 144 14.40 19.22 16.51
C ALA A 144 14.74 19.87 17.86
N SER A 145 16.02 19.85 18.25
CA SER A 145 16.52 20.66 19.36
C SER A 145 16.55 22.13 18.95
N ILE A 146 16.01 23.00 19.78
CA ILE A 146 15.96 24.45 19.53
C ILE A 146 16.47 25.18 20.77
N SER A 147 17.47 26.02 20.59
CA SER A 147 17.93 26.98 21.62
C SER A 147 17.58 28.39 21.18
N GLY A 148 17.14 29.20 22.11
CA GLY A 148 16.82 30.58 21.82
C GLY A 148 16.96 31.45 23.07
N SER A 149 17.23 32.72 22.88
CA SER A 149 17.22 33.71 23.98
C SER A 149 16.25 34.82 23.66
N GLY A 150 15.44 35.18 24.64
CA GLY A 150 14.42 36.22 24.49
C GLY A 150 14.21 37.03 25.75
N ALA A 151 13.78 38.31 25.56
CA ALA A 151 13.37 39.15 26.66
C ALA A 151 11.96 38.73 27.11
N VAL A 152 11.83 38.26 28.35
CA VAL A 152 10.55 37.94 28.98
C VAL A 152 10.25 39.03 30.03
N THR A 153 9.06 39.58 30.03
CA THR A 153 8.61 40.52 31.04
C THR A 153 8.14 39.73 32.25
N VAL A 154 8.85 39.88 33.37
CA VAL A 154 8.55 39.20 34.64
C VAL A 154 8.17 40.26 35.67
N GLU A 155 7.13 40.04 36.46
CA GLU A 155 6.77 40.86 37.55
C GLU A 155 7.62 40.55 38.78
N LYS A 156 8.45 41.52 39.21
CA LYS A 156 9.24 41.41 40.44
C LYS A 156 8.86 42.59 41.35
N HIS A 157 8.42 42.29 42.56
CA HIS A 157 8.04 43.29 43.58
C HIS A 157 7.02 44.33 43.05
N GLY A 158 6.00 43.88 42.26
CA GLY A 158 4.99 44.79 41.70
C GLY A 158 5.47 45.63 40.52
N ARG A 159 6.66 45.41 39.98
CA ARG A 159 7.20 46.07 38.79
C ARG A 159 7.50 45.11 37.68
N GLN A 160 7.11 45.44 36.46
CA GLN A 160 7.44 44.69 35.26
C GLN A 160 8.91 44.92 34.87
N VAL A 161 9.75 43.90 34.95
CA VAL A 161 11.14 43.92 34.55
C VAL A 161 11.37 43.01 33.36
N LYS A 162 12.08 43.49 32.34
CA LYS A 162 12.48 42.65 31.20
C LYS A 162 13.73 41.90 31.60
N GLU A 163 13.61 40.58 31.73
CA GLU A 163 14.76 39.65 31.90
C GLU A 163 15.02 38.91 30.61
N ARG A 164 16.29 38.77 30.23
CA ARG A 164 16.70 37.90 29.16
C ARG A 164 16.72 36.46 29.70
N ARG A 165 15.88 35.60 29.12
CA ARG A 165 15.88 34.15 29.45
C ARG A 165 16.32 33.39 28.27
N ASP A 166 17.26 32.46 28.49
CA ASP A 166 17.60 31.43 27.53
C ASP A 166 16.67 30.27 27.77
N PHE A 167 16.17 29.69 26.68
CA PHE A 167 15.36 28.48 26.70
C PHE A 167 15.96 27.49 25.71
N GLU A 168 15.96 26.25 26.11
CA GLU A 168 16.39 25.12 25.30
C GLU A 168 15.27 24.08 25.29
N ILE A 169 14.86 23.67 24.10
CA ILE A 169 13.98 22.50 23.89
C ILE A 169 14.85 21.41 23.34
N VAL A 170 15.09 20.38 24.16
CA VAL A 170 15.82 19.20 23.73
C VAL A 170 14.86 18.33 22.91
N GLY A 171 15.13 18.22 21.61
CA GLY A 171 14.47 17.33 20.68
C GLY A 171 15.31 16.10 20.39
N GLY A 172 14.64 15.03 19.96
CA GLY A 172 15.29 13.75 19.64
C GLY A 172 15.74 13.60 18.18
N ALA A 173 15.43 14.58 17.31
CA ALA A 173 15.80 14.48 15.90
C ALA A 173 17.33 14.56 15.71
N CYS A 174 17.86 13.68 14.86
CA CYS A 174 19.24 13.79 14.38
C CYS A 174 19.41 15.12 13.64
N PRO A 175 20.39 15.97 14.02
CA PRO A 175 20.54 17.31 13.44
C PRO A 175 20.92 17.25 11.95
N ARG A 176 21.64 16.21 11.49
CA ARG A 176 22.09 16.09 10.11
C ARG A 176 20.97 15.71 9.13
N CYS A 177 20.17 14.72 9.48
CA CYS A 177 19.07 14.25 8.61
C CYS A 177 17.70 14.79 9.04
N GLU A 178 17.63 15.63 10.09
CA GLU A 178 16.39 16.20 10.60
C GLU A 178 15.30 15.15 10.89
N GLY A 179 15.71 13.97 11.38
CA GLY A 179 14.81 12.87 11.68
C GLY A 179 14.36 12.04 10.47
N ARG A 180 14.97 12.19 9.29
CA ARG A 180 14.64 11.42 8.09
C ARG A 180 15.32 10.04 8.05
N GLY A 181 16.43 9.86 8.77
CA GLY A 181 17.26 8.66 8.76
C GLY A 181 18.16 8.52 7.53
N ALA A 182 17.91 9.30 6.49
CA ALA A 182 18.68 9.33 5.27
C ALA A 182 19.06 10.77 4.91
N VAL A 183 20.17 10.93 4.21
CA VAL A 183 20.60 12.19 3.61
C VAL A 183 20.56 12.03 2.09
N SER A 184 20.11 13.09 1.42
CA SER A 184 20.18 13.13 -0.04
C SER A 184 21.61 13.42 -0.46
N ASP A 185 22.15 12.59 -1.31
CA ASP A 185 23.44 12.77 -1.98
C ASP A 185 23.23 12.77 -3.50
N PHE A 186 24.21 13.27 -4.22
CA PHE A 186 24.13 13.31 -5.68
C PHE A 186 24.99 12.19 -6.26
N ASP A 187 24.41 11.45 -7.18
CA ASP A 187 25.18 10.55 -8.03
C ASP A 187 25.94 11.39 -9.07
N LEU A 188 27.23 11.54 -8.85
CA LEU A 188 28.07 12.34 -9.72
C LEU A 188 28.09 11.79 -11.15
N THR A 189 27.94 10.47 -11.33
CA THR A 189 27.90 9.85 -12.68
C THR A 189 26.63 10.24 -13.46
N ALA A 190 25.57 10.61 -12.74
CA ALA A 190 24.36 11.16 -13.34
C ALA A 190 24.45 12.66 -13.65
N LEU A 191 25.43 13.37 -13.09
CA LEU A 191 25.63 14.82 -13.32
C LEU A 191 26.58 15.09 -14.49
N PHE A 192 27.63 14.28 -14.65
CA PHE A 192 28.61 14.46 -15.71
C PHE A 192 29.35 13.16 -16.08
N ASP A 193 29.88 13.10 -17.30
CA ASP A 193 30.80 12.09 -17.79
C ASP A 193 32.24 12.60 -17.54
N GLU A 194 32.94 12.02 -16.58
CA GLU A 194 34.27 12.44 -16.15
C GLU A 194 35.34 12.25 -17.24
N THR A 195 35.09 11.41 -18.24
CA THR A 195 36.02 11.15 -19.34
C THR A 195 36.04 12.26 -20.40
N LYS A 196 35.08 13.17 -20.37
CA LYS A 196 34.90 14.28 -21.28
C LYS A 196 35.21 15.63 -20.64
N SER A 197 35.54 16.59 -21.45
CA SER A 197 35.62 18.00 -21.08
C SER A 197 34.24 18.66 -21.15
N ILE A 198 34.08 19.81 -20.49
CA ILE A 198 32.79 20.55 -20.50
C ILE A 198 32.44 21.00 -21.92
N VAL A 199 33.43 21.42 -22.73
CA VAL A 199 33.23 21.79 -24.14
C VAL A 199 32.90 20.61 -25.04
N GLU A 200 33.20 19.37 -24.64
CA GLU A 200 32.81 18.13 -25.32
C GLU A 200 31.47 17.57 -24.82
N GLY A 201 30.79 18.25 -23.90
CA GLY A 201 29.48 17.84 -23.40
C GLY A 201 29.54 16.89 -22.22
N ALA A 202 30.48 17.04 -21.30
CA ALA A 202 30.57 16.28 -20.08
C ALA A 202 29.33 16.39 -19.23
N LEU A 203 28.63 17.55 -19.18
CA LEU A 203 27.47 17.77 -18.30
C LEU A 203 26.22 17.09 -18.86
N THR A 204 25.67 16.14 -18.12
CA THR A 204 24.47 15.32 -18.48
C THR A 204 23.17 15.88 -17.94
N ILE A 205 23.22 17.08 -17.33
CA ILE A 205 22.10 17.75 -16.67
C ILE A 205 21.19 18.38 -17.75
N PRO A 206 19.86 18.28 -17.64
CA PRO A 206 18.94 18.95 -18.56
C PRO A 206 19.20 20.46 -18.67
N ASN A 207 19.23 20.99 -19.90
CA ASN A 207 19.54 22.38 -20.25
C ASN A 207 21.01 22.81 -20.11
N TYR A 208 21.95 21.87 -19.90
CA TYR A 208 23.40 22.15 -19.83
C TYR A 208 24.14 21.67 -21.10
N SER A 209 23.47 21.74 -22.26
CA SER A 209 24.12 21.41 -23.52
C SER A 209 25.30 22.34 -23.79
N VAL A 210 26.29 21.89 -24.56
CA VAL A 210 27.52 22.62 -24.91
C VAL A 210 27.23 24.02 -25.47
N ASP A 211 26.30 24.11 -26.41
CA ASP A 211 25.89 25.37 -27.03
C ASP A 211 24.87 26.16 -26.19
N GLY A 212 24.41 25.57 -25.13
CA GLY A 212 23.42 26.15 -24.20
C GLY A 212 24.05 27.23 -23.29
N TRP A 213 23.19 28.12 -22.80
CA TRP A 213 23.63 29.20 -21.92
C TRP A 213 24.41 28.70 -20.70
N TYR A 214 23.94 27.65 -20.05
CA TYR A 214 24.62 27.09 -18.87
C TYR A 214 25.91 26.35 -19.21
N GLY A 215 25.95 25.58 -20.27
CA GLY A 215 27.18 24.92 -20.74
C GLY A 215 28.32 25.95 -20.97
N ARG A 216 28.02 27.08 -21.62
CA ARG A 216 28.98 28.19 -21.84
C ARG A 216 29.41 28.87 -20.53
N ILE A 217 28.52 29.07 -19.58
CA ILE A 217 28.87 29.64 -18.25
C ILE A 217 29.86 28.72 -17.52
N PHE A 218 29.64 27.40 -17.54
CA PHE A 218 30.53 26.45 -16.89
C PHE A 218 31.87 26.35 -17.61
N ALA A 219 31.89 26.27 -18.95
CA ALA A 219 33.09 26.21 -19.73
C ALA A 219 33.96 27.50 -19.60
N GLY A 220 33.31 28.65 -19.52
CA GLY A 220 33.97 29.96 -19.41
C GLY A 220 34.14 30.50 -17.99
N SER A 221 33.90 29.72 -16.97
CA SER A 221 33.89 30.20 -15.56
C SER A 221 35.23 30.67 -15.03
N GLY A 222 36.35 30.14 -15.54
CA GLY A 222 37.68 30.43 -15.04
C GLY A 222 38.10 29.76 -13.74
N PHE A 223 37.24 28.98 -13.12
CA PHE A 223 37.55 28.25 -11.88
C PHE A 223 38.20 26.88 -12.15
N PHE A 224 38.01 26.35 -13.37
CA PHE A 224 38.55 25.09 -13.82
C PHE A 224 38.73 25.13 -15.37
N PRO A 225 39.57 24.28 -15.96
CA PRO A 225 39.74 24.24 -17.39
C PRO A 225 38.51 23.59 -18.07
N GLY A 226 37.79 24.38 -18.91
CA GLY A 226 36.60 23.87 -19.61
C GLY A 226 36.94 22.92 -20.79
N ASP A 227 38.18 22.89 -21.26
CA ASP A 227 38.71 22.12 -22.40
C ASP A 227 39.40 20.80 -22.00
N LYS A 228 39.53 20.50 -20.71
CA LYS A 228 40.14 19.27 -20.21
C LYS A 228 39.09 18.31 -19.60
N PRO A 229 39.31 16.99 -19.70
CA PRO A 229 38.45 15.99 -19.08
C PRO A 229 38.32 16.23 -17.56
N ILE A 230 37.10 16.04 -17.03
CA ILE A 230 36.79 16.32 -15.62
C ILE A 230 37.63 15.44 -14.66
N ASN A 231 37.96 14.21 -15.05
CA ASN A 231 38.82 13.32 -14.26
C ASN A 231 40.25 13.84 -14.06
N THR A 232 40.67 14.86 -14.82
CA THR A 232 41.99 15.53 -14.68
C THR A 232 41.96 16.72 -13.74
N PHE A 233 40.80 17.08 -13.19
CA PHE A 233 40.64 18.23 -12.30
C PHE A 233 41.31 17.98 -10.96
N THR A 234 41.99 19.02 -10.46
CA THR A 234 42.51 19.03 -9.09
C THR A 234 41.36 19.11 -8.08
N LYS A 235 41.63 18.71 -6.85
CA LYS A 235 40.63 18.78 -5.74
C LYS A 235 39.93 20.13 -5.63
N PRO A 236 40.65 21.30 -5.65
CA PRO A 236 40.04 22.63 -5.64
C PRO A 236 39.16 22.92 -6.89
N GLN A 237 39.56 22.42 -8.05
CA GLN A 237 38.77 22.58 -9.28
C GLN A 237 37.49 21.74 -9.25
N MET A 238 37.55 20.51 -8.75
CA MET A 238 36.39 19.66 -8.56
C MET A 238 35.45 20.25 -7.51
N ASP A 239 35.98 20.78 -6.41
CA ASP A 239 35.20 21.46 -5.40
C ASP A 239 34.50 22.72 -5.95
N ALA A 240 35.22 23.49 -6.79
CA ALA A 240 34.63 24.63 -7.48
C ALA A 240 33.53 24.22 -8.48
N LEU A 241 33.68 23.11 -9.21
CA LEU A 241 32.65 22.57 -10.10
C LEU A 241 31.40 22.18 -9.33
N LEU A 242 31.56 21.51 -8.18
CA LEU A 242 30.46 20.94 -7.41
C LEU A 242 29.82 21.92 -6.43
N HIS A 243 30.62 22.68 -5.66
CA HIS A 243 30.18 23.39 -4.45
C HIS A 243 30.44 24.89 -4.44
N LYS A 244 30.96 25.50 -5.53
CA LYS A 244 31.28 26.94 -5.52
C LYS A 244 30.09 27.77 -5.07
N GLU A 245 30.34 28.62 -4.07
CA GLU A 245 29.41 29.62 -3.61
C GLU A 245 29.09 30.67 -4.70
N PRO A 246 27.88 31.26 -4.71
CA PRO A 246 27.47 32.24 -5.71
C PRO A 246 28.49 33.38 -5.85
N THR A 247 29.19 33.45 -7.00
CA THR A 247 30.26 34.40 -7.28
C THR A 247 29.96 35.11 -8.58
N ARG A 248 30.12 36.45 -8.60
CA ARG A 248 29.96 37.23 -9.85
C ARG A 248 31.18 37.04 -10.76
N ILE A 249 30.93 36.65 -11.98
CA ILE A 249 31.95 36.47 -13.01
C ILE A 249 31.52 37.14 -14.33
N LYS A 250 32.43 37.28 -15.25
CA LYS A 250 32.14 37.79 -16.60
C LYS A 250 32.41 36.69 -17.62
N VAL A 251 31.36 36.25 -18.32
CA VAL A 251 31.46 35.24 -19.38
C VAL A 251 30.92 35.86 -20.68
N ASP A 252 31.66 35.78 -21.76
CA ASP A 252 31.31 36.36 -23.08
C ASP A 252 30.91 37.85 -22.99
N GLY A 253 31.57 38.60 -22.09
CA GLY A 253 31.28 40.04 -21.91
C GLY A 253 30.09 40.34 -20.98
N ILE A 254 29.32 39.32 -20.54
CA ILE A 254 28.13 39.45 -19.73
C ILE A 254 28.44 39.12 -18.25
N ASN A 255 27.95 39.97 -17.34
CA ASN A 255 28.06 39.70 -15.89
C ASN A 255 27.03 38.66 -15.48
N VAL A 256 27.49 37.52 -14.96
CA VAL A 256 26.67 36.40 -14.51
C VAL A 256 27.06 35.99 -13.09
N THR A 257 26.13 35.40 -12.36
CA THR A 257 26.43 34.76 -11.06
C THR A 257 26.69 33.27 -11.32
N PHE A 258 27.93 32.85 -11.12
CA PHE A 258 28.33 31.44 -11.13
C PHE A 258 28.11 30.84 -9.77
N GLU A 259 27.57 29.64 -9.72
CA GLU A 259 27.46 28.77 -8.55
C GLU A 259 27.71 27.32 -8.98
N GLY A 260 28.22 26.48 -8.07
CA GLY A 260 28.52 25.07 -8.35
C GLY A 260 27.26 24.25 -8.74
N LEU A 261 27.47 23.07 -9.33
CA LEU A 261 26.40 22.22 -9.83
C LEU A 261 25.40 21.86 -8.72
N ILE A 262 25.86 21.46 -7.53
CA ILE A 262 25.01 20.98 -6.42
C ILE A 262 24.09 22.09 -5.90
N PRO A 263 24.56 23.28 -5.46
CA PRO A 263 23.69 24.37 -5.05
C PRO A 263 22.68 24.77 -6.12
N ARG A 264 23.11 24.75 -7.36
CA ARG A 264 22.26 25.13 -8.49
C ARG A 264 21.16 24.12 -8.78
N ILE A 265 21.46 22.81 -8.73
CA ILE A 265 20.47 21.73 -8.88
C ILE A 265 19.46 21.79 -7.74
N GLN A 266 19.93 21.97 -6.50
CA GLN A 266 19.06 22.13 -5.34
C GLN A 266 18.05 23.26 -5.54
N LYS A 267 18.52 24.43 -5.99
CA LYS A 267 17.70 25.61 -6.21
C LYS A 267 16.78 25.51 -7.44
N SER A 268 17.25 24.90 -8.52
CA SER A 268 16.53 24.88 -9.82
C SER A 268 15.53 23.75 -9.92
N PHE A 269 15.82 22.59 -9.33
CA PHE A 269 15.02 21.38 -9.45
C PHE A 269 14.38 20.94 -8.13
N LEU A 270 15.13 20.91 -7.00
CA LEU A 270 14.62 20.36 -5.75
C LEU A 270 13.68 21.30 -4.98
N SER A 271 13.72 22.60 -5.26
CA SER A 271 12.78 23.56 -4.67
C SER A 271 11.39 23.56 -5.31
N LYS A 272 11.22 22.81 -6.42
CA LYS A 272 9.96 22.74 -7.16
C LYS A 272 9.19 21.48 -6.82
N ASP A 273 7.86 21.59 -6.86
CA ASP A 273 7.00 20.42 -6.72
C ASP A 273 7.31 19.38 -7.80
N ARG A 274 7.59 18.14 -7.38
CA ARG A 274 7.96 17.02 -8.26
C ARG A 274 6.87 16.70 -9.28
N GLU A 275 5.59 16.86 -8.91
CA GLU A 275 4.46 16.59 -9.81
C GLU A 275 4.35 17.64 -10.93
N ALA A 276 4.79 18.86 -10.66
CA ALA A 276 4.81 19.97 -11.64
C ALA A 276 6.02 19.92 -12.61
N MET A 277 7.00 19.02 -12.38
CA MET A 277 8.18 18.90 -13.23
C MET A 277 7.85 18.24 -14.56
N GLN A 278 8.53 18.71 -15.63
CA GLN A 278 8.48 18.04 -16.93
C GLN A 278 9.06 16.62 -16.83
N PRO A 279 8.57 15.64 -17.63
CA PRO A 279 8.95 14.23 -17.49
C PRO A 279 10.46 13.96 -17.56
N HIS A 280 11.18 14.65 -18.46
CA HIS A 280 12.64 14.48 -18.62
C HIS A 280 13.45 15.07 -17.44
N ILE A 281 12.95 16.14 -16.81
CA ILE A 281 13.55 16.72 -15.60
C ILE A 281 13.32 15.80 -14.41
N ARG A 282 12.12 15.26 -14.28
CA ARG A 282 11.78 14.28 -13.24
C ARG A 282 12.67 13.03 -13.35
N ALA A 283 12.80 12.47 -14.54
CA ALA A 283 13.68 11.32 -14.80
C ALA A 283 15.15 11.60 -14.47
N PHE A 284 15.63 12.82 -14.71
CA PHE A 284 16.96 13.25 -14.30
C PHE A 284 17.09 13.31 -12.77
N VAL A 285 16.16 13.98 -12.09
CA VAL A 285 16.15 14.10 -10.61
C VAL A 285 16.12 12.72 -9.97
N ASP A 286 15.29 11.80 -10.47
CA ASP A 286 15.17 10.43 -9.96
C ASP A 286 16.46 9.61 -10.12
N ARG A 287 17.27 9.91 -11.14
CA ARG A 287 18.58 9.29 -11.37
C ARG A 287 19.71 9.96 -10.61
N ALA A 288 19.66 11.30 -10.48
CA ALA A 288 20.75 12.10 -9.92
C ALA A 288 20.75 12.17 -8.40
N ILE A 289 19.61 11.88 -7.73
CA ILE A 289 19.51 11.93 -6.28
C ILE A 289 19.50 10.52 -5.72
N VAL A 290 20.51 10.22 -4.94
CA VAL A 290 20.63 8.97 -4.18
C VAL A 290 20.41 9.27 -2.70
N PHE A 291 19.50 8.53 -2.09
CA PHE A 291 19.32 8.58 -0.63
C PHE A 291 20.27 7.58 0.02
N ARG A 292 21.17 8.09 0.84
CA ARG A 292 22.08 7.26 1.63
C ARG A 292 21.68 7.30 3.10
N THR A 293 21.89 6.19 3.79
CA THR A 293 21.72 6.16 5.25
C THR A 293 22.55 7.28 5.90
N CYS A 294 21.93 8.03 6.80
CA CYS A 294 22.60 9.13 7.48
C CYS A 294 23.79 8.60 8.29
N PRO A 295 25.02 9.07 8.05
CA PRO A 295 26.20 8.55 8.73
C PRO A 295 26.27 8.88 10.24
N ASP A 296 25.56 9.94 10.70
CA ASP A 296 25.59 10.36 12.10
C ASP A 296 24.64 9.53 12.96
N CYS A 297 23.47 9.19 12.42
CA CYS A 297 22.48 8.40 13.17
C CYS A 297 22.33 6.97 12.64
N GLU A 298 23.04 6.58 11.60
CA GLU A 298 23.01 5.23 11.04
C GLU A 298 21.59 4.73 10.71
N GLY A 299 20.73 5.65 10.24
CA GLY A 299 19.36 5.34 9.91
C GLY A 299 18.36 5.42 11.07
N THR A 300 18.80 5.52 12.32
CA THR A 300 17.91 5.54 13.51
C THR A 300 17.04 6.78 13.61
N ARG A 301 17.35 7.84 12.85
CA ARG A 301 16.65 9.14 12.86
C ARG A 301 16.85 9.97 14.13
N LEU A 302 17.45 9.37 15.18
CA LEU A 302 17.59 9.96 16.51
C LEU A 302 18.96 10.60 16.73
N SER A 303 18.97 11.64 17.55
CA SER A 303 20.20 12.29 18.03
C SER A 303 21.03 11.34 18.89
N GLU A 304 22.32 11.61 19.02
CA GLU A 304 23.22 10.85 19.89
C GLU A 304 22.75 10.91 21.36
N LEU A 305 22.27 12.06 21.81
CA LEU A 305 21.72 12.25 23.14
C LEU A 305 20.52 11.32 23.41
N ALA A 306 19.58 11.20 22.46
CA ALA A 306 18.44 10.29 22.59
C ALA A 306 18.88 8.83 22.66
N ARG A 307 19.93 8.45 21.89
CA ARG A 307 20.46 7.09 21.84
C ARG A 307 21.35 6.74 23.05
N SER A 308 21.84 7.73 23.78
CA SER A 308 22.67 7.50 24.98
C SER A 308 21.87 6.97 26.18
N SER A 309 20.56 7.30 26.25
CA SER A 309 19.68 6.85 27.32
C SER A 309 19.24 5.40 27.11
N ARG A 310 19.39 4.55 28.13
CA ARG A 310 19.14 3.11 28.05
C ARG A 310 18.25 2.63 29.18
N ILE A 311 17.49 1.59 28.92
CA ILE A 311 16.75 0.78 29.90
C ILE A 311 17.28 -0.65 29.74
N ASP A 312 17.89 -1.22 30.78
CA ASP A 312 18.52 -2.55 30.74
C ASP A 312 19.49 -2.75 29.57
N GLY A 313 20.28 -1.72 29.28
CA GLY A 313 21.27 -1.77 28.21
C GLY A 313 20.68 -1.49 26.81
N VAL A 314 19.37 -1.42 26.64
CA VAL A 314 18.68 -1.17 25.38
C VAL A 314 18.32 0.32 25.26
N ASN A 315 18.68 0.98 24.16
CA ASN A 315 18.22 2.33 23.86
C ASN A 315 16.94 2.32 23.01
N ILE A 316 16.28 3.47 22.88
CA ILE A 316 15.00 3.57 22.19
C ILE A 316 15.09 3.21 20.70
N ALA A 317 16.21 3.45 20.03
CA ALA A 317 16.39 3.06 18.62
C ALA A 317 16.49 1.54 18.48
N GLU A 318 17.26 0.90 19.35
CA GLU A 318 17.38 -0.56 19.42
C GLU A 318 16.02 -1.20 19.73
N ALA A 319 15.25 -0.65 20.69
CA ALA A 319 13.91 -1.12 21.01
C ALA A 319 12.93 -0.98 19.82
N CYS A 320 13.00 0.13 19.09
CA CYS A 320 12.15 0.31 17.89
C CYS A 320 12.55 -0.59 16.72
N ALA A 321 13.81 -1.03 16.65
CA ALA A 321 14.32 -1.93 15.62
C ALA A 321 14.05 -3.42 15.91
N MET A 322 13.72 -3.79 17.15
CA MET A 322 13.31 -5.15 17.49
C MET A 322 12.08 -5.58 16.72
N GLN A 323 11.94 -6.87 16.43
CA GLN A 323 10.63 -7.40 16.07
C GLN A 323 9.64 -7.14 17.21
N ILE A 324 8.39 -6.85 16.87
CA ILE A 324 7.35 -6.52 17.86
C ILE A 324 7.13 -7.68 18.84
N SER A 325 7.29 -8.94 18.39
CA SER A 325 7.27 -10.12 19.27
C SER A 325 8.36 -10.07 20.35
N ASP A 326 9.59 -9.68 19.97
CA ASP A 326 10.71 -9.59 20.90
C ASP A 326 10.57 -8.37 21.82
N LEU A 327 10.10 -7.25 21.28
CA LEU A 327 9.78 -6.06 22.04
C LEU A 327 8.70 -6.35 23.10
N ALA A 328 7.67 -7.12 22.75
CA ALA A 328 6.63 -7.56 23.70
C ALA A 328 7.22 -8.42 24.83
N GLY A 329 8.15 -9.32 24.47
CA GLY A 329 8.92 -10.11 25.44
C GLY A 329 9.71 -9.21 26.40
N TRP A 330 10.48 -8.28 25.86
CA TRP A 330 11.28 -7.34 26.65
C TRP A 330 10.43 -6.45 27.58
N ILE A 331 9.26 -5.97 27.13
CA ILE A 331 8.33 -5.20 27.97
C ILE A 331 7.75 -6.05 29.12
N ARG A 332 7.46 -7.36 28.89
CA ARG A 332 7.03 -8.28 29.98
C ARG A 332 8.12 -8.46 31.01
N GLU A 333 9.38 -8.66 30.58
CA GLU A 333 10.51 -8.78 31.49
C GLU A 333 10.75 -7.52 32.33
N LEU A 334 10.44 -6.33 31.82
CA LEU A 334 10.50 -5.08 32.57
C LEU A 334 9.40 -4.98 33.64
N ASP A 335 8.23 -5.54 33.42
CA ASP A 335 7.07 -5.48 34.33
C ASP A 335 7.13 -6.55 35.44
N GLU A 336 7.93 -7.61 35.26
CA GLU A 336 8.11 -8.65 36.29
C GLU A 336 8.94 -8.12 37.46
N PRO A 337 8.47 -8.29 38.72
CA PRO A 337 9.26 -7.92 39.88
C PRO A 337 10.58 -8.72 39.90
N SER A 338 11.69 -8.05 40.08
CA SER A 338 12.99 -8.66 40.16
C SER A 338 13.01 -9.63 41.37
N GLY A 339 12.76 -10.91 41.09
CA GLY A 339 12.95 -11.97 42.09
C GLY A 339 14.44 -12.10 42.45
N ASP A 340 14.75 -12.29 43.73
CA ASP A 340 16.07 -12.45 44.28
C ASP A 340 16.90 -13.50 43.52
N GLY A 341 17.96 -13.05 42.89
CA GLY A 341 19.15 -13.88 42.64
C GLY A 341 19.17 -14.77 41.40
N ALA A 342 18.27 -14.70 40.46
CA ALA A 342 18.37 -15.43 39.18
C ALA A 342 19.21 -14.65 38.16
N GLN A 343 20.33 -15.24 37.72
CA GLN A 343 21.13 -14.76 36.60
C GLN A 343 20.24 -14.73 35.35
N ARG A 344 19.86 -13.54 34.89
CA ARG A 344 19.12 -13.35 33.63
C ARG A 344 20.05 -13.69 32.45
N SER A 345 19.76 -14.77 31.78
CA SER A 345 20.39 -15.13 30.52
C SER A 345 19.66 -14.37 29.42
N SER A 346 20.24 -13.28 28.94
CA SER A 346 19.74 -12.58 27.73
C SER A 346 20.13 -13.40 26.49
N THR A 347 19.26 -14.25 26.01
CA THR A 347 19.34 -14.85 24.68
C THR A 347 18.80 -13.87 23.61
N LEU A 348 19.37 -12.69 23.53
CA LEU A 348 19.24 -11.85 22.36
C LEU A 348 20.36 -12.26 21.40
N GLY A 349 20.01 -12.84 20.26
CA GLY A 349 20.94 -13.26 19.24
C GLY A 349 21.77 -12.09 18.70
N ALA A 350 22.92 -11.86 19.32
CA ALA A 350 23.96 -11.05 18.74
C ALA A 350 24.97 -12.01 18.10
N GLY A 351 25.21 -11.83 16.80
CA GLY A 351 26.31 -12.47 16.10
C GLY A 351 27.62 -12.19 16.80
N ASP A 352 28.45 -13.20 16.80
CA ASP A 352 29.79 -13.37 17.34
C ASP A 352 30.49 -12.16 18.00
N GLY A 353 30.81 -12.35 19.27
CA GLY A 353 31.97 -11.75 19.95
C GLY A 353 31.69 -10.57 20.86
N ALA A 354 31.27 -10.84 22.08
CA ALA A 354 31.81 -10.29 23.33
C ALA A 354 30.93 -10.63 24.54
N GLN A 355 31.30 -11.61 25.33
CA GLN A 355 30.78 -11.77 26.70
C GLN A 355 31.15 -10.54 27.54
N ARG A 356 30.17 -9.67 27.82
CA ARG A 356 30.31 -8.64 28.87
C ARG A 356 29.48 -9.05 30.06
N SER A 357 30.20 -9.53 31.08
CA SER A 357 29.72 -9.68 32.46
C SER A 357 29.60 -8.28 33.06
N SER A 358 28.39 -7.78 33.29
CA SER A 358 28.15 -6.57 34.12
C SER A 358 27.65 -7.00 35.48
N THR A 359 28.48 -6.94 36.48
CA THR A 359 28.11 -7.00 37.91
C THR A 359 27.49 -5.67 38.31
N LEU A 360 26.16 -5.61 38.42
CA LEU A 360 25.41 -4.47 38.96
C LEU A 360 25.45 -4.54 40.51
N GLY A 361 25.83 -3.41 41.16
CA GLY A 361 25.88 -3.31 42.62
C GLY A 361 24.50 -3.26 43.28
N ALA A 362 24.37 -3.79 44.47
CA ALA A 362 23.09 -3.95 45.21
C ALA A 362 22.30 -2.64 45.50
N GLY A 363 22.84 -1.45 45.19
CA GLY A 363 22.18 -0.15 45.38
C GLY A 363 21.27 0.25 44.24
N ASP A 364 21.53 -0.24 43.00
CA ASP A 364 20.73 0.14 41.80
C ASP A 364 19.39 -0.60 41.72
N GLY A 365 19.27 -1.78 42.32
CA GLY A 365 18.05 -2.58 42.27
C GLY A 365 16.83 -1.98 42.99
N ALA A 366 17.05 -1.28 44.10
CA ALA A 366 15.95 -0.68 44.87
C ALA A 366 15.40 0.59 44.25
N GLN A 367 16.24 1.44 43.63
CA GLN A 367 15.81 2.62 42.89
C GLN A 367 15.09 2.25 41.61
N ARG A 368 15.54 1.20 40.97
CA ARG A 368 14.91 0.66 39.74
C ARG A 368 13.49 0.08 40.01
N SER A 369 13.33 -0.73 41.05
CA SER A 369 12.02 -1.28 41.46
C SER A 369 11.01 -0.16 41.74
N SER A 370 11.41 0.95 42.34
CA SER A 370 10.56 2.12 42.58
C SER A 370 10.22 2.90 41.30
N ALA A 371 11.16 3.05 40.37
CA ALA A 371 10.93 3.75 39.10
C ALA A 371 10.01 2.97 38.15
N VAL A 372 10.15 1.63 38.09
CA VAL A 372 9.32 0.75 37.27
C VAL A 372 7.90 0.65 37.86
N SER A 373 7.75 0.59 39.18
CA SER A 373 6.44 0.63 39.85
C SER A 373 5.61 1.89 39.51
N GLY A 374 6.29 3.04 39.30
CA GLY A 374 5.62 4.28 38.89
C GLY A 374 5.12 4.30 37.43
N VAL A 375 5.53 3.36 36.60
CA VAL A 375 5.16 3.27 35.17
C VAL A 375 4.36 2.02 34.82
N SER A 376 3.95 1.22 35.80
CA SER A 376 3.21 -0.04 35.58
C SER A 376 1.97 0.11 34.69
N PRO A 377 1.12 1.15 34.79
CA PRO A 377 0.01 1.33 33.85
C PRO A 377 0.47 1.57 32.40
N LEU A 378 1.61 2.21 32.22
CA LEU A 378 2.21 2.45 30.90
C LEU A 378 2.73 1.13 30.30
N LEU A 379 3.39 0.29 31.12
CA LEU A 379 3.86 -1.03 30.68
C LEU A 379 2.67 -1.94 30.32
N ALA A 380 1.58 -1.90 31.10
CA ALA A 380 0.37 -2.65 30.80
C ALA A 380 -0.22 -2.24 29.44
N SER A 381 -0.34 -0.94 29.15
CA SER A 381 -0.84 -0.43 27.88
C SER A 381 0.09 -0.79 26.70
N LEU A 382 1.41 -0.70 26.88
CA LEU A 382 2.38 -1.14 25.90
C LEU A 382 2.24 -2.63 25.59
N ARG A 383 2.14 -3.46 26.63
CA ARG A 383 1.98 -4.90 26.50
C ARG A 383 0.71 -5.25 25.73
N GLU A 384 -0.44 -4.70 26.11
CA GLU A 384 -1.73 -4.94 25.45
C GLU A 384 -1.66 -4.62 23.96
N THR A 385 -1.04 -3.47 23.61
CA THR A 385 -0.91 -3.06 22.21
C THR A 385 0.07 -3.95 21.44
N LEU A 386 1.21 -4.31 22.01
CA LEU A 386 2.21 -5.18 21.38
C LEU A 386 1.69 -6.62 21.23
N ASP A 387 0.96 -7.13 22.21
CA ASP A 387 0.33 -8.44 22.14
C ASP A 387 -0.74 -8.47 21.03
N SER A 388 -1.50 -7.39 20.86
CA SER A 388 -2.43 -7.26 19.73
C SER A 388 -1.73 -7.36 18.37
N PHE A 389 -0.52 -6.78 18.19
CA PHE A 389 0.28 -6.97 16.98
C PHE A 389 0.65 -8.43 16.73
N VAL A 390 1.07 -9.13 17.78
CA VAL A 390 1.45 -10.55 17.67
C VAL A 390 0.22 -11.40 17.33
N GLU A 391 -0.91 -11.14 17.98
CA GLU A 391 -2.16 -11.85 17.76
C GLU A 391 -2.67 -11.75 16.31
N ILE A 392 -2.53 -10.58 15.66
CA ILE A 392 -2.97 -10.41 14.27
C ILE A 392 -1.90 -10.80 13.23
N GLY A 393 -0.81 -11.45 13.68
CA GLY A 393 0.24 -11.93 12.78
C GLY A 393 1.18 -10.84 12.27
N LEU A 394 1.34 -9.71 12.98
CA LEU A 394 2.28 -8.63 12.66
C LEU A 394 3.49 -8.58 13.61
N GLY A 395 3.71 -9.61 14.42
CA GLY A 395 4.81 -9.69 15.38
C GLY A 395 6.21 -9.59 14.75
N TYR A 396 6.34 -9.91 13.47
CA TYR A 396 7.60 -9.81 12.72
C TYR A 396 7.96 -8.39 12.25
N LEU A 397 7.03 -7.43 12.32
CA LEU A 397 7.33 -6.04 12.01
C LEU A 397 8.20 -5.41 13.09
N SER A 398 8.88 -4.30 12.74
CA SER A 398 9.54 -3.43 13.70
C SER A 398 8.85 -2.05 13.73
N LEU A 399 8.96 -1.35 14.86
CA LEU A 399 8.31 -0.04 15.02
C LEU A 399 8.96 1.07 14.19
N ASP A 400 10.22 0.92 13.82
CA ASP A 400 10.98 1.86 12.98
C ASP A 400 10.71 1.67 11.49
N ARG A 401 10.06 0.57 11.09
CA ARG A 401 9.72 0.30 9.68
C ARG A 401 8.86 1.42 9.10
N PRO A 402 9.26 2.00 7.95
CA PRO A 402 8.48 3.04 7.30
C PRO A 402 7.07 2.56 6.95
N SER A 403 6.04 3.32 7.33
CA SER A 403 4.63 2.95 7.07
C SER A 403 4.32 2.80 5.58
N GLY A 404 4.97 3.59 4.71
CA GLY A 404 4.82 3.48 3.26
C GLY A 404 5.42 2.21 2.63
N SER A 405 6.22 1.43 3.39
CA SER A 405 6.80 0.16 2.94
C SER A 405 5.91 -1.06 3.27
N LEU A 406 4.81 -0.85 3.98
CA LEU A 406 3.88 -1.90 4.34
C LEU A 406 3.08 -2.33 3.11
N SER A 407 2.81 -3.63 2.98
CA SER A 407 1.82 -4.15 2.04
C SER A 407 0.42 -3.65 2.40
N GLY A 408 -0.55 -3.74 1.48
CA GLY A 408 -1.93 -3.33 1.75
C GLY A 408 -2.53 -4.01 2.99
N GLY A 409 -2.36 -5.33 3.09
CA GLY A 409 -2.83 -6.09 4.25
C GLY A 409 -2.08 -5.78 5.55
N GLU A 410 -0.75 -5.54 5.52
CA GLU A 410 0.01 -5.09 6.70
C GLU A 410 -0.47 -3.71 7.17
N ALA A 411 -0.69 -2.77 6.23
CA ALA A 411 -1.18 -1.43 6.54
C ALA A 411 -2.58 -1.48 7.16
N GLN A 412 -3.48 -2.26 6.58
CA GLN A 412 -4.84 -2.46 7.08
C GLN A 412 -4.84 -3.02 8.51
N ARG A 413 -4.10 -4.11 8.75
CA ARG A 413 -3.98 -4.70 10.09
C ARG A 413 -3.33 -3.75 11.09
N THR A 414 -2.33 -2.97 10.68
CA THR A 414 -1.73 -1.94 11.53
C THR A 414 -2.73 -0.85 11.92
N LYS A 415 -3.64 -0.45 11.01
CA LYS A 415 -4.74 0.48 11.33
C LYS A 415 -5.68 -0.10 12.41
N MET A 416 -5.95 -1.41 12.38
CA MET A 416 -6.82 -2.09 13.35
C MET A 416 -6.28 -2.02 14.79
N ILE A 417 -4.97 -2.07 14.99
CA ILE A 417 -4.34 -2.06 16.32
C ILE A 417 -4.86 -0.90 17.17
N ARG A 418 -4.99 0.29 16.59
CA ARG A 418 -5.48 1.48 17.31
C ARG A 418 -6.89 1.32 17.88
N HIS A 419 -7.70 0.47 17.26
CA HIS A 419 -9.12 0.30 17.60
C HIS A 419 -9.36 -0.87 18.57
N LEU A 420 -8.42 -1.81 18.65
CA LEU A 420 -8.54 -2.96 19.55
C LEU A 420 -8.51 -2.58 21.03
N GLY A 421 -7.63 -1.66 21.39
CA GLY A 421 -7.55 -1.09 22.74
C GLY A 421 -8.62 -0.03 23.04
N SER A 422 -9.47 0.33 22.07
CA SER A 422 -10.51 1.35 22.26
C SER A 422 -11.62 0.86 23.20
N SER A 423 -12.02 1.72 24.12
CA SER A 423 -13.20 1.51 25.00
C SER A 423 -14.51 1.94 24.34
N LEU A 424 -14.48 2.37 23.06
CA LEU A 424 -15.67 2.76 22.32
C LEU A 424 -16.57 1.53 22.07
N THR A 425 -17.86 1.72 22.25
CA THR A 425 -18.92 0.75 21.98
C THR A 425 -19.96 1.39 21.07
N ASP A 426 -20.79 0.59 20.43
CA ASP A 426 -21.83 1.04 19.50
C ASP A 426 -21.28 1.83 18.30
N VAL A 427 -20.09 1.46 17.83
CA VAL A 427 -19.40 1.99 16.65
C VAL A 427 -19.58 1.02 15.49
N THR A 428 -19.66 1.52 14.26
CA THR A 428 -19.66 0.68 13.05
C THR A 428 -18.24 0.57 12.50
N TYR A 429 -17.65 -0.63 12.56
CA TYR A 429 -16.39 -0.93 11.88
C TYR A 429 -16.66 -1.45 10.48
N VAL A 430 -15.96 -0.90 9.49
CA VAL A 430 -16.13 -1.28 8.08
C VAL A 430 -14.79 -1.77 7.53
N PHE A 431 -14.74 -3.04 7.11
CA PHE A 431 -13.53 -3.70 6.63
C PHE A 431 -13.65 -4.06 5.14
N ASP A 432 -12.56 -3.79 4.40
CA ASP A 432 -12.42 -4.18 2.99
C ASP A 432 -11.45 -5.34 2.86
N GLU A 433 -11.96 -6.54 2.61
CA GLU A 433 -11.22 -7.78 2.44
C GLU A 433 -10.09 -7.96 3.50
N PRO A 434 -10.42 -8.01 4.82
CA PRO A 434 -9.39 -8.02 5.87
C PRO A 434 -8.49 -9.25 5.86
N THR A 435 -8.85 -10.30 5.12
CA THR A 435 -8.08 -11.53 5.01
C THR A 435 -7.18 -11.59 3.77
N ILE A 436 -7.09 -10.48 3.03
CA ILE A 436 -6.26 -10.42 1.82
C ILE A 436 -4.78 -10.71 2.12
N GLY A 437 -4.15 -11.54 1.28
CA GLY A 437 -2.74 -11.92 1.45
C GLY A 437 -2.44 -12.69 2.74
N LEU A 438 -3.45 -13.20 3.45
CA LEU A 438 -3.27 -13.98 4.65
C LEU A 438 -3.17 -15.48 4.35
N HIS A 439 -2.21 -16.12 5.01
CA HIS A 439 -2.15 -17.56 5.12
C HIS A 439 -3.39 -18.08 5.89
N PRO A 440 -3.94 -19.29 5.60
CA PRO A 440 -5.09 -19.85 6.33
C PRO A 440 -4.94 -19.81 7.86
N HIS A 441 -3.75 -20.04 8.38
CA HIS A 441 -3.46 -19.91 9.81
C HIS A 441 -3.74 -18.51 10.37
N ASP A 442 -3.42 -17.46 9.61
CA ASP A 442 -3.61 -16.07 10.04
C ASP A 442 -5.07 -15.61 9.86
N ILE A 443 -5.85 -16.26 8.94
CA ILE A 443 -7.28 -15.98 8.77
C ILE A 443 -8.07 -16.29 10.05
N THR A 444 -7.77 -17.41 10.71
CA THR A 444 -8.43 -17.76 11.99
C THR A 444 -8.25 -16.66 13.03
N ARG A 445 -7.01 -16.14 13.17
CA ARG A 445 -6.72 -15.05 14.10
C ARG A 445 -7.45 -13.76 13.74
N MET A 446 -7.57 -13.45 12.43
CA MET A 446 -8.33 -12.31 11.96
C MET A 446 -9.81 -12.45 12.27
N ASN A 447 -10.38 -13.63 12.05
CA ASN A 447 -11.77 -13.93 12.36
C ASN A 447 -12.07 -13.76 13.85
N ASP A 448 -11.20 -14.28 14.74
CA ASP A 448 -11.32 -14.09 16.19
C ASP A 448 -11.30 -12.61 16.57
N LEU A 449 -10.53 -11.80 15.87
CA LEU A 449 -10.48 -10.36 16.08
C LEU A 449 -11.79 -9.66 15.69
N LEU A 450 -12.34 -9.98 14.51
CA LEU A 450 -13.63 -9.44 14.06
C LEU A 450 -14.75 -9.80 15.05
N LEU A 451 -14.76 -11.05 15.54
CA LEU A 451 -15.71 -11.51 16.56
C LEU A 451 -15.54 -10.74 17.88
N ARG A 452 -14.30 -10.52 18.34
CA ARG A 452 -14.04 -9.71 19.55
C ARG A 452 -14.53 -8.26 19.43
N LEU A 453 -14.37 -7.63 18.25
CA LEU A 453 -14.90 -6.28 17.99
C LEU A 453 -16.44 -6.27 18.08
N ARG A 454 -17.12 -7.26 17.50
CA ARG A 454 -18.56 -7.46 17.60
C ARG A 454 -18.98 -7.67 19.08
N ASP A 455 -18.31 -8.56 19.79
CA ASP A 455 -18.67 -8.95 21.17
C ASP A 455 -18.47 -7.81 22.17
N LYS A 456 -17.67 -6.80 21.84
CA LYS A 456 -17.61 -5.51 22.55
C LYS A 456 -18.87 -4.64 22.36
N GLY A 457 -19.86 -5.08 21.57
CA GLY A 457 -21.09 -4.34 21.30
C GLY A 457 -21.00 -3.41 20.09
N ASN A 458 -20.10 -3.67 19.14
CA ASN A 458 -19.97 -2.90 17.91
C ASN A 458 -20.67 -3.59 16.74
N THR A 459 -21.05 -2.79 15.74
CA THR A 459 -21.47 -3.28 14.42
C THR A 459 -20.24 -3.50 13.57
N VAL A 460 -20.11 -4.68 12.95
CA VAL A 460 -18.96 -5.01 12.13
C VAL A 460 -19.45 -5.36 10.72
N LEU A 461 -19.09 -4.54 9.74
CA LEU A 461 -19.41 -4.72 8.33
C LEU A 461 -18.15 -5.16 7.60
N VAL A 462 -18.18 -6.31 6.94
CA VAL A 462 -17.02 -6.88 6.25
C VAL A 462 -17.37 -7.17 4.80
N VAL A 463 -16.65 -6.60 3.87
CA VAL A 463 -16.65 -7.03 2.46
C VAL A 463 -15.66 -8.16 2.32
N GLU A 464 -16.11 -9.36 1.94
CA GLU A 464 -15.26 -10.55 1.91
C GLU A 464 -15.70 -11.60 0.88
N HIS A 465 -14.71 -12.41 0.43
CA HIS A 465 -14.92 -13.48 -0.54
C HIS A 465 -14.49 -14.86 -0.01
N LYS A 466 -13.72 -14.90 1.09
CA LYS A 466 -13.20 -16.16 1.63
C LYS A 466 -14.25 -16.90 2.46
N PRO A 467 -14.48 -18.20 2.19
CA PRO A 467 -15.46 -19.01 2.93
C PRO A 467 -15.25 -18.99 4.43
N GLU A 468 -13.99 -19.05 4.88
CA GLU A 468 -13.59 -19.09 6.29
C GLU A 468 -14.06 -17.85 7.06
N THR A 469 -14.24 -16.73 6.38
CA THR A 469 -14.76 -15.49 7.00
C THR A 469 -16.24 -15.31 6.75
N ILE A 470 -16.78 -15.74 5.62
CA ILE A 470 -18.23 -15.70 5.38
C ILE A 470 -18.98 -16.51 6.44
N VAL A 471 -18.47 -17.69 6.82
CA VAL A 471 -19.15 -18.61 7.75
C VAL A 471 -19.20 -18.12 9.20
N ILE A 472 -18.41 -17.14 9.60
CA ILE A 472 -18.48 -16.54 10.95
C ILE A 472 -19.48 -15.38 11.02
N GLY A 473 -20.10 -14.98 9.89
CA GLY A 473 -21.08 -13.91 9.84
C GLY A 473 -22.37 -14.25 10.60
N ASP A 474 -22.83 -13.32 11.43
CA ASP A 474 -24.18 -13.41 12.05
C ASP A 474 -25.26 -13.14 10.98
N HIS A 475 -24.93 -12.31 10.01
CA HIS A 475 -25.78 -11.88 8.90
C HIS A 475 -24.96 -11.80 7.60
N VAL A 476 -25.55 -12.17 6.48
CA VAL A 476 -24.87 -12.15 5.16
C VAL A 476 -25.75 -11.44 4.16
N VAL A 477 -25.13 -10.56 3.38
CA VAL A 477 -25.74 -9.89 2.23
C VAL A 477 -24.95 -10.26 1.00
N ASP A 478 -25.58 -11.02 0.08
CA ASP A 478 -24.95 -11.46 -1.19
C ASP A 478 -25.42 -10.57 -2.33
N LEU A 479 -24.48 -9.91 -3.00
CA LEU A 479 -24.75 -9.03 -4.13
C LEU A 479 -24.43 -9.71 -5.47
N GLY A 480 -25.31 -9.53 -6.43
CA GLY A 480 -25.18 -10.13 -7.76
C GLY A 480 -26.29 -9.65 -8.70
N PRO A 481 -26.75 -10.53 -9.62
CA PRO A 481 -26.26 -11.91 -9.90
C PRO A 481 -24.94 -11.94 -10.65
N GLY A 482 -24.55 -10.86 -11.32
CA GLY A 482 -23.32 -10.71 -12.10
C GLY A 482 -22.45 -9.54 -11.65
N ALA A 483 -21.63 -9.04 -12.56
CA ALA A 483 -20.71 -7.93 -12.35
C ALA A 483 -21.11 -6.72 -13.22
N GLY A 484 -20.73 -5.52 -12.82
CA GLY A 484 -21.01 -4.29 -13.57
C GLY A 484 -22.53 -4.03 -13.74
N SER A 485 -22.99 -3.90 -14.98
CA SER A 485 -24.42 -3.67 -15.31
C SER A 485 -25.33 -4.85 -14.96
N ASP A 486 -24.77 -6.06 -14.93
CA ASP A 486 -25.51 -7.29 -14.59
C ASP A 486 -25.49 -7.59 -13.08
N GLY A 487 -24.91 -6.69 -12.29
CA GLY A 487 -24.82 -6.74 -10.83
C GLY A 487 -25.72 -5.71 -10.14
N GLY A 488 -25.30 -5.26 -8.97
CA GLY A 488 -25.94 -4.17 -8.25
C GLY A 488 -27.27 -4.51 -7.58
N GLN A 489 -27.56 -5.79 -7.35
CA GLN A 489 -28.79 -6.25 -6.70
C GLN A 489 -28.45 -7.11 -5.48
N VAL A 490 -29.26 -7.08 -4.44
CA VAL A 490 -29.19 -8.05 -3.35
C VAL A 490 -29.88 -9.33 -3.82
N VAL A 491 -29.11 -10.40 -3.96
CA VAL A 491 -29.63 -11.72 -4.39
C VAL A 491 -29.92 -12.63 -3.22
N TYR A 492 -29.37 -12.33 -2.06
CA TYR A 492 -29.69 -13.00 -0.78
C TYR A 492 -29.36 -12.08 0.41
N GLU A 493 -30.21 -12.13 1.42
CA GLU A 493 -30.03 -11.50 2.73
C GLU A 493 -30.52 -12.45 3.83
N GLY A 494 -29.68 -12.69 4.85
CA GLY A 494 -30.05 -13.55 5.97
C GLY A 494 -28.87 -14.28 6.62
N THR A 495 -29.09 -15.50 7.10
CA THR A 495 -28.07 -16.31 7.79
C THR A 495 -27.17 -17.06 6.81
N VAL A 496 -26.01 -17.55 7.28
CA VAL A 496 -25.09 -18.40 6.50
C VAL A 496 -25.76 -19.68 6.03
N GLU A 497 -26.58 -20.32 6.85
CA GLU A 497 -27.32 -21.54 6.49
C GLU A 497 -28.31 -21.26 5.36
N GLY A 498 -28.99 -20.11 5.43
CA GLY A 498 -29.88 -19.69 4.35
C GLY A 498 -29.12 -19.39 3.05
N LEU A 499 -27.92 -18.80 3.13
CA LEU A 499 -27.07 -18.59 1.96
C LEU A 499 -26.70 -19.92 1.28
N ARG A 500 -26.34 -20.97 2.02
CA ARG A 500 -26.08 -22.32 1.48
C ARG A 500 -27.28 -22.86 0.71
N ALA A 501 -28.47 -22.60 1.20
CA ALA A 501 -29.71 -23.05 0.57
C ALA A 501 -30.23 -22.15 -0.55
N SER A 502 -29.69 -20.94 -0.73
CA SER A 502 -30.21 -19.90 -1.61
C SER A 502 -30.07 -20.18 -3.11
N GLY A 503 -29.15 -21.08 -3.51
CA GLY A 503 -28.80 -21.33 -4.91
C GLY A 503 -28.10 -20.16 -5.61
N THR A 504 -27.67 -19.11 -4.89
CA THR A 504 -26.84 -18.03 -5.42
C THR A 504 -25.45 -18.58 -5.82
N ARG A 505 -24.68 -17.77 -6.59
CA ARG A 505 -23.30 -18.19 -6.95
C ARG A 505 -22.44 -18.40 -5.70
N THR A 506 -22.51 -17.49 -4.73
CA THR A 506 -21.79 -17.62 -3.47
C THR A 506 -22.25 -18.85 -2.67
N GLY A 507 -23.56 -19.06 -2.52
CA GLY A 507 -24.10 -20.18 -1.77
C GLY A 507 -23.70 -21.54 -2.34
N ARG A 508 -23.67 -21.68 -3.66
CA ARG A 508 -23.24 -22.92 -4.35
C ARG A 508 -21.76 -23.24 -4.13
N HIS A 509 -20.88 -22.22 -4.12
CA HIS A 509 -19.44 -22.39 -4.03
C HIS A 509 -18.89 -22.27 -2.60
N LEU A 510 -19.74 -21.96 -1.60
CA LEU A 510 -19.31 -21.70 -0.21
C LEU A 510 -18.59 -22.91 0.41
N ASP A 511 -19.09 -24.09 0.14
CA ASP A 511 -18.55 -25.34 0.69
C ASP A 511 -17.70 -26.12 -0.31
N ASP A 512 -17.41 -25.54 -1.50
CA ASP A 512 -16.56 -26.18 -2.50
C ASP A 512 -15.14 -26.36 -1.97
N ARG A 513 -14.60 -27.53 -2.25
CA ARG A 513 -13.22 -27.89 -1.94
C ARG A 513 -12.56 -28.43 -3.21
N ALA A 514 -11.42 -27.87 -3.55
CA ALA A 514 -10.64 -28.37 -4.66
C ALA A 514 -10.01 -29.71 -4.30
N SER A 515 -10.04 -30.67 -5.23
CA SER A 515 -9.26 -31.88 -5.12
C SER A 515 -7.80 -31.62 -5.48
N LEU A 516 -6.90 -32.46 -4.98
CA LEU A 516 -5.50 -32.44 -5.40
C LEU A 516 -5.39 -32.78 -6.88
N LYS A 517 -4.55 -32.02 -7.60
CA LYS A 517 -4.24 -32.30 -9.01
C LYS A 517 -3.55 -33.69 -9.15
N VAL A 518 -4.09 -34.54 -10.00
CA VAL A 518 -3.59 -35.91 -10.23
C VAL A 518 -2.55 -35.91 -11.34
N ASP A 519 -2.85 -35.26 -12.47
CA ASP A 519 -2.00 -35.21 -13.65
C ASP A 519 -0.99 -34.06 -13.53
N LEU A 520 0.14 -34.33 -12.87
CA LEU A 520 1.21 -33.35 -12.67
C LEU A 520 2.12 -33.27 -13.89
N ARG A 521 2.46 -32.04 -14.29
CA ARG A 521 3.44 -31.80 -15.35
C ARG A 521 4.86 -32.11 -14.87
N THR A 522 5.70 -32.61 -15.77
CA THR A 522 7.12 -32.83 -15.51
C THR A 522 7.91 -31.55 -15.77
N PRO A 523 8.75 -31.09 -14.82
CA PRO A 523 9.61 -29.94 -15.04
C PRO A 523 10.54 -30.14 -16.25
N THR A 524 10.72 -29.11 -17.05
CA THR A 524 11.63 -29.09 -18.21
C THR A 524 13.02 -28.56 -17.86
N GLY A 525 13.21 -28.02 -16.67
CA GLY A 525 14.43 -27.45 -16.13
C GLY A 525 14.22 -26.84 -14.76
N ALA A 526 15.20 -26.10 -14.27
CA ALA A 526 15.12 -25.37 -13.01
C ALA A 526 15.77 -23.99 -13.12
N LEU A 527 15.21 -23.03 -12.39
CA LEU A 527 15.81 -21.71 -12.16
C LEU A 527 16.54 -21.76 -10.82
N GLU A 528 17.86 -21.82 -10.88
CA GLU A 528 18.69 -21.91 -9.68
C GLU A 528 18.73 -20.59 -8.91
N VAL A 529 18.44 -20.65 -7.62
CA VAL A 529 18.66 -19.58 -6.65
C VAL A 529 19.66 -20.12 -5.63
N ARG A 530 20.74 -19.37 -5.38
CA ARG A 530 21.81 -19.77 -4.45
C ARG A 530 22.14 -18.61 -3.53
N GLY A 531 22.33 -18.90 -2.22
CA GLY A 531 22.79 -17.95 -1.21
C GLY A 531 21.86 -16.76 -1.00
N ALA A 532 20.55 -16.92 -1.21
CA ALA A 532 19.61 -15.81 -1.07
C ALA A 532 19.51 -15.38 0.39
N SER A 533 19.96 -14.13 0.69
CA SER A 533 20.07 -13.59 2.05
C SER A 533 19.44 -12.20 2.20
N SER A 534 18.54 -11.82 1.27
CA SER A 534 17.85 -10.53 1.35
C SER A 534 16.79 -10.52 2.46
N HIS A 535 16.74 -9.42 3.23
CA HIS A 535 15.83 -9.23 4.37
C HIS A 535 15.97 -10.33 5.42
N ASN A 536 14.94 -11.18 5.58
CA ASN A 536 14.91 -12.25 6.57
C ASN A 536 15.39 -13.60 6.03
N LEU A 537 15.75 -13.71 4.75
CA LEU A 537 16.25 -14.95 4.17
C LEU A 537 17.59 -15.35 4.76
N ARG A 538 17.78 -16.64 4.99
CA ARG A 538 18.95 -17.22 5.66
C ARG A 538 19.71 -18.13 4.72
N ASP A 539 20.46 -17.56 3.79
CA ASP A 539 21.34 -18.29 2.86
C ASP A 539 20.56 -19.41 2.13
N VAL A 540 19.44 -19.01 1.51
CA VAL A 540 18.50 -19.95 0.91
C VAL A 540 19.01 -20.40 -0.45
N ASP A 541 19.15 -21.72 -0.60
CA ASP A 541 19.34 -22.42 -1.87
C ASP A 541 18.04 -23.12 -2.26
N VAL A 542 17.56 -22.88 -3.48
CA VAL A 542 16.36 -23.53 -4.01
C VAL A 542 16.40 -23.61 -5.54
N ASP A 543 15.92 -24.71 -6.09
CA ASP A 543 15.76 -24.94 -7.53
C ASP A 543 14.29 -24.79 -7.92
N ILE A 544 13.91 -23.64 -8.48
CA ILE A 544 12.52 -23.39 -8.87
C ILE A 544 12.23 -24.10 -10.20
N PRO A 545 11.30 -25.08 -10.22
CA PRO A 545 11.00 -25.86 -11.42
C PRO A 545 10.44 -25.01 -12.56
N LEU A 546 10.90 -25.27 -13.79
CA LEU A 546 10.45 -24.58 -15.01
C LEU A 546 9.53 -25.47 -15.86
N GLY A 547 8.68 -24.85 -16.69
CA GLY A 547 7.71 -25.54 -17.55
C GLY A 547 6.50 -26.09 -16.80
N VAL A 548 6.29 -25.67 -15.57
CA VAL A 548 5.21 -26.11 -14.68
C VAL A 548 4.60 -24.93 -13.92
N LEU A 549 3.48 -25.17 -13.24
CA LEU A 549 2.90 -24.23 -12.27
C LEU A 549 3.54 -24.50 -10.90
N THR A 550 4.39 -23.57 -10.45
CA THR A 550 5.02 -23.61 -9.13
C THR A 550 4.36 -22.59 -8.20
N VAL A 551 3.90 -23.03 -7.03
CA VAL A 551 3.36 -22.15 -5.98
C VAL A 551 4.40 -21.97 -4.89
N VAL A 552 4.75 -20.71 -4.60
CA VAL A 552 5.59 -20.31 -3.47
C VAL A 552 4.68 -19.83 -2.34
N THR A 553 4.68 -20.53 -1.23
CA THR A 553 3.75 -20.31 -0.12
C THR A 553 4.48 -20.20 1.23
N GLY A 554 3.72 -20.10 2.33
CA GLY A 554 4.21 -19.95 3.71
C GLY A 554 3.53 -18.83 4.46
N VAL A 555 3.65 -18.77 5.77
CA VAL A 555 3.03 -17.75 6.63
C VAL A 555 3.42 -16.31 6.23
N ALA A 556 2.63 -15.32 6.66
CA ALA A 556 2.96 -13.92 6.44
C ALA A 556 4.33 -13.59 7.08
N GLY A 557 5.21 -12.88 6.34
CA GLY A 557 6.56 -12.56 6.82
C GLY A 557 7.58 -13.70 6.76
N SER A 558 7.28 -14.85 6.14
CA SER A 558 8.22 -15.97 6.01
C SER A 558 9.35 -15.74 4.99
N GLY A 559 9.26 -14.69 4.15
CA GLY A 559 10.31 -14.35 3.19
C GLY A 559 9.99 -14.63 1.71
N LYS A 560 8.76 -15.03 1.36
CA LYS A 560 8.32 -15.31 -0.02
C LYS A 560 8.66 -14.21 -1.02
N SER A 561 8.19 -13.00 -0.73
CA SER A 561 8.44 -11.84 -1.59
C SER A 561 9.93 -11.49 -1.64
N SER A 562 10.67 -11.66 -0.54
CA SER A 562 12.13 -11.48 -0.50
C SER A 562 12.84 -12.47 -1.42
N LEU A 563 12.43 -13.74 -1.43
CA LEU A 563 12.98 -14.76 -2.30
C LEU A 563 12.72 -14.42 -3.78
N ILE A 564 11.47 -14.18 -4.13
CA ILE A 564 11.07 -14.00 -5.53
C ILE A 564 11.52 -12.64 -6.07
N HIS A 565 11.23 -11.54 -5.37
CA HIS A 565 11.61 -10.21 -5.86
C HIS A 565 13.12 -9.95 -5.73
N GLY A 566 13.78 -10.52 -4.72
CA GLY A 566 15.22 -10.35 -4.51
C GLY A 566 16.11 -11.23 -5.41
N SER A 567 15.61 -12.42 -5.83
CA SER A 567 16.47 -13.41 -6.50
C SER A 567 15.97 -13.86 -7.88
N VAL A 568 14.68 -13.67 -8.19
CA VAL A 568 14.07 -14.11 -9.46
C VAL A 568 13.68 -12.91 -10.34
N ALA A 569 13.04 -11.90 -9.76
CA ALA A 569 12.69 -10.68 -10.47
C ALA A 569 13.94 -9.97 -11.02
N GLY A 570 13.86 -9.48 -12.25
CA GLY A 570 14.99 -8.81 -12.92
C GLY A 570 15.94 -9.74 -13.67
N ARG A 571 15.74 -11.06 -13.65
CA ARG A 571 16.45 -11.99 -14.54
C ARG A 571 15.87 -11.92 -15.95
N ASP A 572 16.71 -12.20 -16.95
CA ASP A 572 16.29 -12.19 -18.34
C ASP A 572 15.16 -13.21 -18.60
N GLY A 573 14.13 -12.78 -19.32
CA GLY A 573 12.96 -13.59 -19.63
C GLY A 573 11.93 -13.75 -18.51
N VAL A 574 12.12 -13.07 -17.36
CA VAL A 574 11.16 -13.06 -16.24
C VAL A 574 10.24 -11.84 -16.35
N VAL A 575 8.94 -12.09 -16.36
CA VAL A 575 7.87 -11.07 -16.34
C VAL A 575 7.19 -11.10 -14.97
N VAL A 576 7.27 -10.00 -14.24
CA VAL A 576 6.65 -9.88 -12.90
C VAL A 576 5.33 -9.13 -13.01
N VAL A 577 4.27 -9.72 -12.48
CA VAL A 577 2.92 -9.15 -12.43
C VAL A 577 2.52 -8.97 -10.96
N ASP A 578 2.74 -7.76 -10.46
CA ASP A 578 2.45 -7.37 -9.07
C ASP A 578 1.17 -6.52 -8.95
N GLN A 579 0.74 -6.26 -7.71
CA GLN A 579 -0.41 -5.40 -7.38
C GLN A 579 -0.08 -3.91 -7.34
N GLY A 580 1.17 -3.53 -7.60
CA GLY A 580 1.64 -2.15 -7.55
C GLY A 580 0.81 -1.20 -8.41
N ALA A 581 0.77 0.06 -8.04
CA ALA A 581 0.04 1.07 -8.80
C ALA A 581 0.53 1.15 -10.26
N ILE A 582 -0.42 1.20 -11.19
CA ILE A 582 -0.09 1.44 -12.60
C ILE A 582 0.31 2.91 -12.73
N LYS A 583 1.55 3.15 -13.18
CA LYS A 583 2.01 4.51 -13.47
C LYS A 583 1.21 5.07 -14.65
N GLY A 584 0.42 6.09 -14.41
CA GLY A 584 -0.40 6.74 -15.44
C GLY A 584 -0.91 8.10 -14.97
N SER A 585 -1.39 8.91 -15.90
CA SER A 585 -2.08 10.15 -15.58
C SER A 585 -3.52 9.86 -15.12
N ARG A 586 -4.17 10.81 -14.47
CA ARG A 586 -5.61 10.75 -14.11
C ARG A 586 -6.54 10.49 -15.31
N ARG A 587 -6.05 10.66 -16.55
CA ARG A 587 -6.76 10.39 -17.81
C ARG A 587 -6.55 8.96 -18.31
N SER A 588 -5.62 8.21 -17.71
CA SER A 588 -5.33 6.84 -18.12
C SER A 588 -6.49 5.91 -17.78
N ASN A 589 -6.84 5.04 -18.71
CA ASN A 589 -7.92 4.06 -18.60
C ASN A 589 -7.46 2.71 -19.20
N PRO A 590 -8.23 1.62 -19.02
CA PRO A 590 -7.90 0.31 -19.58
C PRO A 590 -7.61 0.34 -21.08
N ALA A 591 -8.42 1.07 -21.88
CA ALA A 591 -8.19 1.14 -23.32
C ALA A 591 -6.85 1.81 -23.68
N THR A 592 -6.40 2.82 -22.93
CA THR A 592 -5.11 3.48 -23.16
C THR A 592 -3.95 2.64 -22.69
N TYR A 593 -4.10 1.96 -21.56
CA TYR A 593 -3.02 1.18 -20.95
C TYR A 593 -2.70 -0.09 -21.72
N THR A 594 -3.72 -0.77 -22.24
CA THR A 594 -3.57 -2.01 -23.03
C THR A 594 -3.20 -1.78 -24.49
N GLY A 595 -3.15 -0.53 -24.93
CA GLY A 595 -2.96 -0.18 -26.35
C GLY A 595 -4.22 -0.36 -27.20
N LEU A 596 -5.36 -0.75 -26.60
CA LEU A 596 -6.64 -0.97 -27.28
C LEU A 596 -7.18 0.28 -27.98
N LEU A 597 -6.93 1.47 -27.41
CA LEU A 597 -7.44 2.73 -27.97
C LEU A 597 -6.88 3.00 -29.38
N GLU A 598 -5.65 2.55 -29.70
CA GLU A 598 -5.01 2.83 -30.98
C GLU A 598 -5.72 2.16 -32.16
N PRO A 599 -6.03 0.83 -32.18
CA PRO A 599 -6.81 0.22 -33.25
C PRO A 599 -8.23 0.80 -33.32
N ILE A 600 -8.86 1.15 -32.19
CA ILE A 600 -10.19 1.80 -32.18
C ILE A 600 -10.16 3.14 -32.91
N ARG A 601 -9.20 4.02 -32.57
CA ARG A 601 -9.03 5.33 -33.19
C ARG A 601 -8.81 5.24 -34.70
N LYS A 602 -8.01 4.25 -35.14
CA LYS A 602 -7.81 3.99 -36.59
C LYS A 602 -9.09 3.54 -37.29
N ALA A 603 -9.90 2.72 -36.64
CA ALA A 603 -11.17 2.27 -37.18
C ALA A 603 -12.16 3.45 -37.37
N PHE A 604 -12.33 4.29 -36.33
CA PHE A 604 -13.16 5.50 -36.43
C PHE A 604 -12.66 6.45 -37.52
N ALA A 605 -11.35 6.71 -37.57
CA ALA A 605 -10.74 7.56 -38.56
C ALA A 605 -11.00 7.07 -39.99
N LYS A 606 -10.86 5.75 -40.21
CA LYS A 606 -11.10 5.12 -41.51
C LYS A 606 -12.57 5.19 -41.92
N ALA A 607 -13.50 4.91 -40.99
CA ALA A 607 -14.93 4.92 -41.26
C ALA A 607 -15.46 6.32 -41.63
N ASN A 608 -14.88 7.37 -41.04
CA ASN A 608 -15.36 8.75 -41.18
C ASN A 608 -14.46 9.65 -42.07
N GLY A 609 -13.35 9.13 -42.62
CA GLY A 609 -12.46 9.92 -43.49
C GLY A 609 -11.68 11.03 -42.76
N VAL A 610 -11.45 10.92 -41.44
CA VAL A 610 -10.82 11.94 -40.61
C VAL A 610 -9.54 11.44 -39.95
N LYS A 611 -8.82 12.33 -39.28
CA LYS A 611 -7.54 11.96 -38.61
C LYS A 611 -7.79 11.19 -37.28
N PRO A 612 -7.02 10.13 -37.00
CA PRO A 612 -7.15 9.37 -35.73
C PRO A 612 -6.94 10.21 -34.46
N ALA A 613 -6.24 11.34 -34.54
CA ALA A 613 -6.02 12.25 -33.42
C ALA A 613 -7.32 12.84 -32.83
N LEU A 614 -8.40 12.92 -33.62
CA LEU A 614 -9.71 13.41 -33.16
C LEU A 614 -10.33 12.48 -32.11
N PHE A 615 -10.03 11.18 -32.17
CA PHE A 615 -10.60 10.17 -31.26
C PHE A 615 -9.70 9.90 -30.04
N SER A 616 -8.99 10.93 -29.58
CA SER A 616 -8.17 10.87 -28.37
C SER A 616 -8.50 12.03 -27.43
N ALA A 617 -8.90 11.69 -26.21
CA ALA A 617 -9.12 12.66 -25.15
C ALA A 617 -7.83 13.42 -24.69
N ASN A 618 -6.67 13.07 -25.24
CA ASN A 618 -5.38 13.73 -24.96
C ASN A 618 -4.87 14.58 -26.15
N SER A 619 -5.67 14.77 -27.18
CA SER A 619 -5.27 15.52 -28.39
C SER A 619 -6.41 16.36 -28.97
N ALA A 620 -6.44 16.56 -30.29
CA ALA A 620 -7.34 17.50 -30.98
C ALA A 620 -8.85 17.28 -30.71
N GLY A 621 -9.28 16.10 -30.30
CA GLY A 621 -10.70 15.82 -30.01
C GLY A 621 -11.09 15.97 -28.54
N ALA A 622 -10.19 16.44 -27.68
CA ALA A 622 -10.47 16.62 -26.26
C ALA A 622 -11.51 17.74 -26.03
N CYS A 623 -12.41 17.55 -25.08
CA CYS A 623 -13.28 18.64 -24.61
C CYS A 623 -12.41 19.83 -24.16
N PRO A 624 -12.62 21.04 -24.69
CA PRO A 624 -11.78 22.20 -24.40
C PRO A 624 -11.90 22.66 -22.93
N ASN A 625 -13.03 22.41 -22.27
CA ASN A 625 -13.28 22.85 -20.90
C ASN A 625 -12.53 21.99 -19.87
N CYS A 626 -12.60 20.66 -19.96
CA CYS A 626 -11.93 19.75 -19.04
C CYS A 626 -10.62 19.16 -19.60
N ASN A 627 -10.19 19.58 -20.79
CA ASN A 627 -9.03 19.03 -21.48
C ASN A 627 -9.02 17.50 -21.57
N GLY A 628 -10.19 16.90 -21.82
CA GLY A 628 -10.38 15.46 -21.95
C GLY A 628 -10.37 14.66 -20.64
N ALA A 629 -10.40 15.32 -19.47
CA ALA A 629 -10.49 14.64 -18.19
C ALA A 629 -11.89 14.10 -17.89
N GLY A 630 -12.94 14.72 -18.44
CA GLY A 630 -14.34 14.43 -18.14
C GLY A 630 -14.80 15.07 -16.82
N VAL A 631 -13.88 15.50 -15.98
CA VAL A 631 -14.11 16.14 -14.68
C VAL A 631 -13.27 17.41 -14.57
N ILE A 632 -13.74 18.36 -13.79
CA ILE A 632 -13.04 19.58 -13.42
C ILE A 632 -12.56 19.42 -11.99
N TYR A 633 -11.26 19.55 -11.78
CA TYR A 633 -10.66 19.57 -10.46
C TYR A 633 -10.53 21.01 -9.99
N THR A 634 -11.23 21.35 -8.94
CA THR A 634 -11.07 22.64 -8.25
C THR A 634 -10.11 22.43 -7.08
N ASP A 635 -8.91 22.98 -7.22
CA ASP A 635 -7.92 23.00 -6.14
C ASP A 635 -8.29 24.14 -5.19
N LEU A 636 -8.66 23.79 -3.98
CA LEU A 636 -9.10 24.75 -2.95
C LEU A 636 -7.93 25.14 -2.02
N ALA A 637 -6.70 25.06 -2.49
CA ALA A 637 -5.45 25.51 -1.87
C ALA A 637 -5.11 24.92 -0.49
N MET A 638 -6.08 24.62 0.36
CA MET A 638 -5.92 24.02 1.69
C MET A 638 -6.90 22.88 1.96
N MET A 639 -7.69 22.47 0.96
CA MET A 639 -8.70 21.41 1.03
C MET A 639 -8.39 20.36 -0.02
N ALA A 640 -8.82 19.11 0.19
CA ALA A 640 -8.78 18.10 -0.86
C ALA A 640 -9.55 18.62 -2.08
N GLY A 641 -8.90 18.58 -3.26
CA GLY A 641 -9.51 19.11 -4.49
C GLY A 641 -10.81 18.36 -4.81
N VAL A 642 -11.87 19.11 -5.09
CA VAL A 642 -13.17 18.57 -5.48
C VAL A 642 -13.17 18.29 -6.98
N ALA A 643 -13.56 17.06 -7.37
CA ALA A 643 -13.78 16.68 -8.76
C ALA A 643 -15.26 16.79 -9.08
N THR A 644 -15.64 17.70 -9.98
CA THR A 644 -17.02 17.82 -10.47
C THR A 644 -17.08 17.36 -11.92
N THR A 645 -18.18 16.73 -12.32
CA THR A 645 -18.40 16.36 -13.72
C THR A 645 -18.37 17.61 -14.60
N CYS A 646 -17.65 17.54 -15.71
CA CYS A 646 -17.58 18.67 -16.64
C CYS A 646 -18.95 18.93 -17.27
N GLU A 647 -19.52 20.09 -17.03
CA GLU A 647 -20.84 20.49 -17.53
C GLU A 647 -20.90 20.58 -19.08
N VAL A 648 -19.78 20.89 -19.74
CA VAL A 648 -19.73 21.04 -21.21
C VAL A 648 -19.79 19.69 -21.91
N CYS A 649 -19.06 18.67 -21.43
CA CYS A 649 -19.06 17.35 -22.05
C CYS A 649 -19.82 16.30 -21.25
N GLU A 650 -20.39 16.64 -20.10
CA GLU A 650 -21.17 15.73 -19.25
C GLU A 650 -20.40 14.43 -18.91
N GLY A 651 -19.09 14.56 -18.67
CA GLY A 651 -18.22 13.41 -18.43
C GLY A 651 -17.70 12.67 -19.66
N ARG A 652 -18.23 12.98 -20.87
CA ARG A 652 -17.91 12.27 -22.13
C ARG A 652 -16.48 12.50 -22.65
N ARG A 653 -15.72 13.47 -22.12
CA ARG A 653 -14.30 13.75 -22.38
C ARG A 653 -13.97 14.34 -23.76
N PHE A 654 -14.87 14.28 -24.73
CA PHE A 654 -14.65 14.71 -26.09
C PHE A 654 -15.41 16.01 -26.40
N ASP A 655 -14.93 16.71 -27.40
CA ASP A 655 -15.68 17.82 -28.01
C ASP A 655 -16.96 17.30 -28.65
N SER A 656 -18.04 18.07 -28.62
CA SER A 656 -19.34 17.68 -29.17
C SER A 656 -19.29 17.32 -30.66
N SER A 657 -18.46 18.03 -31.44
CA SER A 657 -18.27 17.75 -32.86
C SER A 657 -17.64 16.38 -33.14
N VAL A 658 -16.83 15.86 -32.21
CA VAL A 658 -16.23 14.52 -32.33
C VAL A 658 -17.25 13.42 -32.08
N LEU A 659 -18.27 13.68 -31.26
CA LEU A 659 -19.34 12.72 -30.94
C LEU A 659 -20.32 12.52 -32.06
N GLU A 660 -20.27 13.35 -33.12
CA GLU A 660 -21.06 13.15 -34.36
C GLU A 660 -20.51 12.01 -35.23
N TYR A 661 -19.20 11.68 -35.06
CA TYR A 661 -18.56 10.59 -35.81
C TYR A 661 -18.89 9.24 -35.18
N ARG A 662 -19.45 8.34 -36.00
CA ARG A 662 -19.91 7.02 -35.54
C ARG A 662 -19.16 5.89 -36.23
N LEU A 663 -19.02 4.75 -35.53
CA LEU A 663 -18.54 3.48 -36.06
C LEU A 663 -19.69 2.46 -36.03
N GLY A 664 -19.92 1.79 -37.15
CA GLY A 664 -21.05 0.89 -37.36
C GLY A 664 -22.16 1.53 -38.17
N THR A 665 -23.25 0.78 -38.42
CA THR A 665 -24.42 1.21 -39.21
C THR A 665 -25.69 1.04 -38.42
N GLY A 666 -26.72 1.88 -38.70
CA GLY A 666 -28.03 1.83 -38.07
C GLY A 666 -27.98 2.01 -36.54
N ASP A 667 -28.82 1.26 -35.82
CA ASP A 667 -28.97 1.36 -34.37
C ASP A 667 -27.76 0.84 -33.58
N GLU A 668 -26.86 0.09 -34.24
CA GLU A 668 -25.62 -0.41 -33.63
C GLU A 668 -24.46 0.60 -33.73
N ALA A 669 -24.65 1.70 -34.48
CA ALA A 669 -23.62 2.73 -34.61
C ALA A 669 -23.35 3.42 -33.27
N ARG A 670 -22.06 3.53 -32.90
CA ARG A 670 -21.63 4.16 -31.64
C ARG A 670 -20.60 5.26 -31.88
N ASP A 671 -20.63 6.31 -31.05
CA ASP A 671 -19.56 7.29 -30.98
C ASP A 671 -18.41 6.80 -30.09
N ILE A 672 -17.30 7.51 -30.06
CA ILE A 672 -16.11 7.11 -29.29
C ILE A 672 -16.36 7.12 -27.77
N SER A 673 -17.22 7.99 -27.27
CA SER A 673 -17.56 8.05 -25.84
C SER A 673 -18.44 6.86 -25.44
N GLU A 674 -19.43 6.51 -26.28
CA GLU A 674 -20.26 5.33 -26.09
C GLU A 674 -19.42 4.04 -26.11
N VAL A 675 -18.44 3.93 -27.02
CA VAL A 675 -17.51 2.80 -27.05
C VAL A 675 -16.65 2.74 -25.78
N LEU A 676 -16.16 3.86 -25.28
CA LEU A 676 -15.40 3.89 -24.03
C LEU A 676 -16.26 3.62 -22.78
N ALA A 677 -17.57 3.82 -22.87
CA ALA A 677 -18.51 3.48 -21.80
C ALA A 677 -18.85 1.98 -21.77
N MET A 678 -18.58 1.23 -22.85
CA MET A 678 -18.79 -0.22 -22.90
C MET A 678 -17.90 -0.94 -21.89
N SER A 679 -18.42 -2.03 -21.34
CA SER A 679 -17.60 -3.05 -20.69
C SER A 679 -16.70 -3.78 -21.70
N VAL A 680 -15.65 -4.45 -21.21
CA VAL A 680 -14.79 -5.29 -22.07
C VAL A 680 -15.62 -6.33 -22.83
N ALA A 681 -16.58 -6.99 -22.18
CA ALA A 681 -17.42 -8.03 -22.80
C ALA A 681 -18.36 -7.48 -23.89
N GLU A 682 -18.94 -6.28 -23.69
CA GLU A 682 -19.74 -5.60 -24.71
C GLU A 682 -18.88 -5.18 -25.90
N ALA A 683 -17.70 -4.60 -25.63
CA ALA A 683 -16.76 -4.19 -26.65
C ALA A 683 -16.19 -5.37 -27.44
N GLU A 684 -15.94 -6.52 -26.78
CA GLU A 684 -15.50 -7.75 -27.45
C GLU A 684 -16.51 -8.19 -28.51
N LYS A 685 -17.80 -8.22 -28.16
CA LYS A 685 -18.89 -8.51 -29.10
C LYS A 685 -18.97 -7.46 -30.22
N PHE A 686 -18.89 -6.17 -29.86
CA PHE A 686 -18.98 -5.06 -30.82
C PHE A 686 -17.86 -5.08 -31.86
N PHE A 687 -16.59 -5.39 -31.45
CA PHE A 687 -15.44 -5.45 -32.36
C PHE A 687 -15.18 -6.84 -32.93
N GLY A 688 -15.96 -7.87 -32.58
CA GLY A 688 -15.78 -9.25 -33.02
C GLY A 688 -16.38 -9.56 -34.36
N ALA A 689 -17.48 -8.93 -34.75
CA ALA A 689 -18.25 -9.27 -35.94
C ALA A 689 -18.81 -8.03 -36.65
N GLY A 690 -19.40 -8.24 -37.87
CA GLY A 690 -20.11 -7.19 -38.63
C GLY A 690 -19.19 -6.07 -39.14
N ASP A 691 -19.82 -4.92 -39.40
CA ASP A 691 -19.18 -3.69 -39.95
C ASP A 691 -18.22 -3.02 -38.94
N THR A 692 -18.35 -3.35 -37.69
CA THR A 692 -17.50 -2.83 -36.58
C THR A 692 -16.30 -3.69 -36.28
N ARG A 693 -16.08 -4.80 -37.01
CA ARG A 693 -15.01 -5.74 -36.76
C ARG A 693 -13.62 -5.12 -36.86
N VAL A 694 -12.87 -5.19 -35.75
CA VAL A 694 -11.47 -4.73 -35.64
C VAL A 694 -10.64 -5.83 -34.98
N PRO A 695 -10.00 -6.74 -35.78
CA PRO A 695 -9.31 -7.91 -35.25
C PRO A 695 -8.20 -7.61 -34.21
N ALA A 696 -7.54 -6.47 -34.36
CA ALA A 696 -6.51 -6.06 -33.41
C ALA A 696 -7.10 -5.61 -32.05
N ALA A 697 -8.27 -4.96 -32.07
CA ALA A 697 -8.99 -4.62 -30.83
C ALA A 697 -9.58 -5.86 -30.18
N HIS A 698 -10.21 -6.72 -30.97
CA HIS A 698 -10.84 -7.96 -30.47
C HIS A 698 -9.87 -8.87 -29.73
N ARG A 699 -8.66 -9.11 -30.26
CA ARG A 699 -7.61 -9.89 -29.59
C ARG A 699 -7.16 -9.31 -28.23
N ILE A 700 -7.18 -8.00 -28.07
CA ILE A 700 -6.87 -7.37 -26.78
C ILE A 700 -8.04 -7.56 -25.82
N LEU A 701 -9.27 -7.44 -26.30
CA LEU A 701 -10.49 -7.64 -25.53
C LEU A 701 -10.66 -9.08 -25.07
N GLU A 702 -10.39 -10.07 -25.93
CA GLU A 702 -10.34 -11.50 -25.56
C GLU A 702 -9.39 -11.73 -24.38
N ARG A 703 -8.17 -11.21 -24.43
CA ARG A 703 -7.20 -11.33 -23.31
C ARG A 703 -7.71 -10.67 -22.03
N LEU A 704 -8.39 -9.52 -22.14
CA LEU A 704 -9.00 -8.87 -20.98
C LEU A 704 -10.17 -9.68 -20.39
N ALA A 705 -10.96 -10.31 -21.24
CA ALA A 705 -12.04 -11.23 -20.83
C ALA A 705 -11.47 -12.51 -20.18
N ASP A 706 -10.41 -13.08 -20.76
CA ASP A 706 -9.71 -14.27 -20.25
C ASP A 706 -9.17 -14.10 -18.81
N VAL A 707 -8.73 -12.89 -18.46
CA VAL A 707 -8.28 -12.58 -17.10
C VAL A 707 -9.43 -12.17 -16.15
N GLY A 708 -10.70 -12.31 -16.57
CA GLY A 708 -11.87 -12.02 -15.75
C GLY A 708 -12.17 -10.52 -15.60
N LEU A 709 -11.77 -9.68 -16.56
CA LEU A 709 -12.05 -8.23 -16.57
C LEU A 709 -13.22 -7.85 -17.51
N GLY A 710 -14.06 -8.82 -17.87
CA GLY A 710 -15.19 -8.62 -18.81
C GLY A 710 -16.15 -7.50 -18.42
N TYR A 711 -16.33 -7.24 -17.14
CA TYR A 711 -17.21 -6.21 -16.59
C TYR A 711 -16.61 -4.81 -16.54
N VAL A 712 -15.29 -4.65 -16.65
CA VAL A 712 -14.60 -3.37 -16.53
C VAL A 712 -14.89 -2.50 -17.76
N LYS A 713 -15.24 -1.23 -17.53
CA LYS A 713 -15.48 -0.28 -18.63
C LYS A 713 -14.17 0.18 -19.27
N LEU A 714 -14.11 0.27 -20.58
CA LEU A 714 -12.91 0.66 -21.33
C LEU A 714 -12.38 2.04 -20.94
N GLY A 715 -13.26 2.98 -20.64
CA GLY A 715 -12.94 4.35 -20.26
C GLY A 715 -12.80 4.59 -18.75
N GLN A 716 -12.95 3.58 -17.90
CA GLN A 716 -12.84 3.71 -16.45
C GLN A 716 -11.45 4.24 -16.04
N PRO A 717 -11.33 5.24 -15.14
CA PRO A 717 -10.02 5.70 -14.67
C PRO A 717 -9.24 4.57 -13.98
N LEU A 718 -7.94 4.41 -14.30
CA LEU A 718 -7.11 3.37 -13.67
C LEU A 718 -6.99 3.51 -12.15
N THR A 719 -7.21 4.71 -11.63
CA THR A 719 -7.19 5.00 -10.18
C THR A 719 -8.37 4.39 -9.43
N THR A 720 -9.48 4.08 -10.13
CA THR A 720 -10.68 3.48 -9.53
C THR A 720 -10.66 1.95 -9.56
N LEU A 721 -9.65 1.35 -10.20
CA LEU A 721 -9.49 -0.10 -10.24
C LEU A 721 -8.95 -0.61 -8.89
N SER A 722 -9.48 -1.74 -8.42
CA SER A 722 -8.96 -2.47 -7.26
C SER A 722 -7.53 -3.00 -7.51
N GLY A 723 -6.84 -3.44 -6.46
CA GLY A 723 -5.51 -4.05 -6.56
C GLY A 723 -5.49 -5.25 -7.50
N GLY A 724 -6.45 -6.17 -7.35
CA GLY A 724 -6.59 -7.35 -8.18
C GLY A 724 -6.94 -7.03 -9.65
N GLU A 725 -7.83 -6.05 -9.89
CA GLU A 725 -8.15 -5.61 -11.26
C GLU A 725 -6.93 -5.03 -11.97
N ARG A 726 -6.13 -4.21 -11.28
CA ARG A 726 -4.87 -3.68 -11.82
C ARG A 726 -3.87 -4.78 -12.17
N GLN A 727 -3.74 -5.79 -11.33
CA GLN A 727 -2.87 -6.92 -11.56
C GLN A 727 -3.31 -7.74 -12.77
N ARG A 728 -4.60 -8.08 -12.87
CA ARG A 728 -5.17 -8.78 -14.03
C ARG A 728 -5.02 -7.98 -15.32
N LEU A 729 -5.16 -6.64 -15.25
CA LEU A 729 -4.93 -5.76 -16.39
C LEU A 729 -3.45 -5.80 -16.85
N LYS A 730 -2.48 -5.81 -15.92
CA LYS A 730 -1.06 -6.01 -16.22
C LYS A 730 -0.81 -7.39 -16.85
N LEU A 731 -1.43 -8.43 -16.31
CA LEU A 731 -1.31 -9.79 -16.86
C LEU A 731 -1.79 -9.84 -18.31
N ALA A 732 -2.97 -9.29 -18.62
CA ALA A 732 -3.52 -9.24 -19.97
C ALA A 732 -2.59 -8.55 -20.98
N VAL A 733 -1.88 -7.50 -20.56
CA VAL A 733 -0.90 -6.80 -21.40
C VAL A 733 0.32 -7.69 -21.64
N ASN A 734 0.86 -8.29 -20.58
CA ASN A 734 2.10 -9.07 -20.65
C ASN A 734 1.92 -10.47 -21.30
N MET A 735 0.70 -11.02 -21.35
CA MET A 735 0.41 -12.28 -22.06
C MET A 735 0.80 -12.25 -23.54
N GLY A 736 0.96 -11.09 -24.15
CA GLY A 736 1.40 -10.92 -25.54
C GLY A 736 2.92 -10.85 -25.71
N GLU A 737 3.69 -10.82 -24.64
CA GLU A 737 5.15 -10.64 -24.68
C GLU A 737 5.91 -11.98 -24.72
N SER A 738 7.16 -11.94 -25.17
CA SER A 738 8.01 -13.12 -25.39
C SER A 738 8.70 -13.63 -24.11
N GLY A 739 8.18 -13.37 -22.92
CA GLY A 739 8.72 -13.88 -21.64
C GLY A 739 8.55 -15.39 -21.50
N GLY A 740 9.59 -16.07 -20.96
CA GLY A 740 9.55 -17.50 -20.65
C GLY A 740 8.99 -17.84 -19.29
N ILE A 741 9.13 -16.95 -18.33
CA ILE A 741 8.79 -17.14 -16.92
C ILE A 741 7.87 -16.01 -16.46
N TYR A 742 6.69 -16.36 -15.97
CA TYR A 742 5.74 -15.42 -15.37
C TYR A 742 5.75 -15.56 -13.84
N VAL A 743 5.92 -14.46 -13.15
CA VAL A 743 5.80 -14.37 -11.69
C VAL A 743 4.54 -13.58 -11.36
N LEU A 744 3.62 -14.19 -10.62
CA LEU A 744 2.39 -13.55 -10.16
C LEU A 744 2.38 -13.48 -8.64
N ASP A 745 2.08 -12.31 -8.10
CA ASP A 745 2.04 -12.07 -6.66
C ASP A 745 0.58 -11.96 -6.20
N GLU A 746 0.08 -12.98 -5.50
CA GLU A 746 -1.30 -13.11 -5.00
C GLU A 746 -2.39 -12.85 -6.06
N PRO A 747 -2.42 -13.59 -7.19
CA PRO A 747 -3.35 -13.32 -8.28
C PRO A 747 -4.83 -13.59 -7.96
N THR A 748 -5.14 -14.28 -6.85
CA THR A 748 -6.52 -14.52 -6.40
C THR A 748 -7.11 -13.35 -5.62
N THR A 749 -6.33 -12.30 -5.34
CA THR A 749 -6.78 -11.13 -4.58
C THR A 749 -8.02 -10.49 -5.19
N GLY A 750 -9.08 -10.31 -4.38
CA GLY A 750 -10.36 -9.73 -4.79
C GLY A 750 -11.17 -10.59 -5.77
N LEU A 751 -10.83 -11.87 -5.95
CA LEU A 751 -11.60 -12.81 -6.73
C LEU A 751 -12.66 -13.52 -5.88
N HIS A 752 -13.85 -13.60 -6.43
CA HIS A 752 -14.88 -14.48 -5.90
C HIS A 752 -14.50 -15.97 -6.15
N LEU A 753 -15.01 -16.87 -5.30
CA LEU A 753 -14.72 -18.31 -5.39
C LEU A 753 -14.93 -18.89 -6.80
N ALA A 754 -16.02 -18.52 -7.46
CA ALA A 754 -16.34 -18.96 -8.82
C ALA A 754 -15.34 -18.45 -9.89
N ASP A 755 -14.63 -17.35 -9.63
CA ASP A 755 -13.69 -16.73 -10.59
C ASP A 755 -12.28 -17.33 -10.47
N VAL A 756 -11.98 -18.03 -9.34
CA VAL A 756 -10.69 -18.71 -9.13
C VAL A 756 -10.46 -19.83 -10.14
N GLU A 757 -11.50 -20.58 -10.50
CA GLU A 757 -11.42 -21.64 -11.52
C GLU A 757 -11.01 -21.09 -12.89
N GLN A 758 -11.56 -19.95 -13.28
CA GLN A 758 -11.19 -19.27 -14.53
C GLN A 758 -9.71 -18.85 -14.53
N LEU A 759 -9.23 -18.35 -13.40
CA LEU A 759 -7.81 -18.02 -13.22
C LEU A 759 -6.93 -19.27 -13.35
N LEU A 760 -7.28 -20.39 -12.70
CA LEU A 760 -6.54 -21.65 -12.78
C LEU A 760 -6.48 -22.18 -14.22
N ALA A 761 -7.59 -22.15 -14.94
CA ALA A 761 -7.62 -22.51 -16.35
C ALA A 761 -6.73 -21.61 -17.22
N LEU A 762 -6.62 -20.31 -16.89
CA LEU A 762 -5.71 -19.40 -17.57
C LEU A 762 -4.24 -19.75 -17.29
N LEU A 763 -3.88 -20.03 -16.03
CA LEU A 763 -2.53 -20.43 -15.64
C LEU A 763 -2.11 -21.75 -16.34
N ASP A 764 -3.03 -22.70 -16.43
CA ASP A 764 -2.81 -23.93 -17.18
C ASP A 764 -2.54 -23.67 -18.67
N ARG A 765 -3.36 -22.82 -19.33
CA ARG A 765 -3.10 -22.43 -20.73
C ARG A 765 -1.73 -21.79 -20.94
N LEU A 766 -1.25 -20.99 -20.00
CA LEU A 766 0.08 -20.39 -20.06
C LEU A 766 1.18 -21.47 -19.99
N VAL A 767 1.04 -22.42 -19.06
CA VAL A 767 2.00 -23.53 -18.90
C VAL A 767 1.96 -24.47 -20.11
N ASP A 768 0.79 -24.85 -20.59
CA ASP A 768 0.60 -25.68 -21.78
C ASP A 768 1.11 -24.99 -23.04
N GLY A 769 1.12 -23.66 -23.07
CA GLY A 769 1.76 -22.83 -24.08
C GLY A 769 3.30 -22.75 -23.97
N GLY A 770 3.92 -23.56 -23.10
CA GLY A 770 5.37 -23.64 -22.92
C GLY A 770 5.97 -22.57 -22.02
N LYS A 771 5.17 -21.91 -21.19
CA LYS A 771 5.64 -20.94 -20.19
C LYS A 771 5.87 -21.61 -18.85
N SER A 772 6.73 -21.02 -18.02
CA SER A 772 6.87 -21.35 -16.61
C SER A 772 6.08 -20.34 -15.79
N VAL A 773 5.26 -20.79 -14.86
CA VAL A 773 4.42 -19.91 -14.03
C VAL A 773 4.78 -20.11 -12.57
N ILE A 774 5.25 -19.05 -11.93
CA ILE A 774 5.58 -19.01 -10.50
C ILE A 774 4.54 -18.10 -9.83
N VAL A 775 3.83 -18.61 -8.85
CA VAL A 775 2.76 -17.90 -8.14
C VAL A 775 3.10 -17.80 -6.66
N ILE A 776 3.18 -16.59 -6.12
CA ILE A 776 3.19 -16.39 -4.68
C ILE A 776 1.73 -16.40 -4.22
N GLU A 777 1.33 -17.38 -3.42
CA GLU A 777 -0.08 -17.58 -3.10
C GLU A 777 -0.31 -18.25 -1.75
N HIS A 778 -1.50 -17.96 -1.19
CA HIS A 778 -2.02 -18.56 0.03
C HIS A 778 -3.36 -19.26 -0.17
N HIS A 779 -3.98 -19.10 -1.35
CA HIS A 779 -5.28 -19.68 -1.66
C HIS A 779 -5.18 -21.19 -1.84
N GLN A 780 -5.94 -21.95 -1.01
CA GLN A 780 -5.82 -23.40 -0.92
C GLN A 780 -6.16 -24.11 -2.22
N ALA A 781 -7.15 -23.61 -3.00
CA ALA A 781 -7.46 -24.18 -4.31
C ALA A 781 -6.30 -24.04 -5.31
N VAL A 782 -5.55 -22.93 -5.28
CA VAL A 782 -4.38 -22.73 -6.14
C VAL A 782 -3.24 -23.65 -5.71
N MET A 783 -3.02 -23.82 -4.40
CA MET A 783 -2.04 -24.78 -3.89
C MET A 783 -2.39 -26.22 -4.26
N ALA A 784 -3.66 -26.63 -4.15
CA ALA A 784 -4.12 -27.96 -4.53
C ALA A 784 -3.97 -28.24 -6.04
N HIS A 785 -4.04 -27.20 -6.88
CA HIS A 785 -3.94 -27.26 -8.33
C HIS A 785 -2.50 -27.15 -8.87
N ALA A 786 -1.54 -26.79 -8.00
CA ALA A 786 -0.14 -26.64 -8.40
C ALA A 786 0.50 -27.95 -8.89
N ASP A 787 1.49 -27.83 -9.77
CA ASP A 787 2.36 -28.97 -10.13
C ASP A 787 3.47 -29.15 -9.07
N ARG A 788 3.95 -28.04 -8.48
CA ARG A 788 4.99 -28.00 -7.45
C ARG A 788 4.69 -26.91 -6.41
N ILE A 789 5.11 -27.17 -5.17
CA ILE A 789 5.03 -26.23 -4.06
C ILE A 789 6.42 -26.04 -3.45
N ILE A 790 6.74 -24.78 -3.16
CA ILE A 790 7.87 -24.37 -2.33
C ILE A 790 7.30 -23.62 -1.13
N ASP A 791 7.47 -24.18 0.09
CA ASP A 791 6.93 -23.61 1.33
C ASP A 791 8.05 -22.98 2.15
N LEU A 792 7.89 -21.68 2.50
CA LEU A 792 8.84 -20.95 3.31
C LEU A 792 8.32 -20.77 4.75
N GLY A 793 9.25 -21.01 5.70
CA GLY A 793 8.93 -20.96 7.11
C GLY A 793 10.16 -21.08 8.00
N PRO A 794 10.00 -21.73 9.18
CA PRO A 794 8.73 -22.24 9.75
C PRO A 794 7.81 -21.14 10.28
N GLY A 795 8.34 -19.95 10.62
CA GLY A 795 7.64 -18.81 11.16
C GLY A 795 7.80 -17.55 10.32
N ALA A 796 7.63 -16.39 10.96
CA ALA A 796 7.75 -15.07 10.37
C ALA A 796 9.01 -14.33 10.86
N GLY A 797 9.50 -13.36 10.09
CA GLY A 797 10.66 -12.56 10.45
C GLY A 797 11.92 -13.40 10.67
N HIS A 798 12.58 -13.25 11.81
CA HIS A 798 13.80 -14.03 12.11
C HIS A 798 13.53 -15.53 12.33
N ASP A 799 12.30 -15.95 12.62
CA ASP A 799 11.93 -17.38 12.73
C ASP A 799 11.61 -17.99 11.38
N GLY A 800 11.56 -17.19 10.32
CA GLY A 800 11.33 -17.60 8.94
C GLY A 800 12.60 -17.64 8.10
N GLY A 801 12.44 -17.37 6.81
CA GLY A 801 13.53 -17.19 5.86
C GLY A 801 14.22 -18.48 5.43
N ARG A 802 13.57 -19.64 5.55
CA ARG A 802 14.07 -20.94 5.09
C ARG A 802 13.03 -21.63 4.23
N VAL A 803 13.47 -22.45 3.29
CA VAL A 803 12.60 -23.43 2.63
C VAL A 803 12.39 -24.60 3.59
N VAL A 804 11.13 -24.87 3.93
CA VAL A 804 10.74 -25.92 4.88
C VAL A 804 10.12 -27.14 4.15
N PHE A 805 9.69 -26.95 2.89
CA PHE A 805 9.19 -28.02 2.05
C PHE A 805 9.37 -27.67 0.56
N GLU A 806 9.73 -28.67 -0.23
CA GLU A 806 9.73 -28.67 -1.70
C GLU A 806 9.14 -30.00 -2.19
N GLY A 807 8.13 -29.94 -3.06
CA GLY A 807 7.51 -31.16 -3.58
C GLY A 807 6.17 -30.90 -4.27
N THR A 808 5.37 -31.94 -4.40
CA THR A 808 4.01 -31.89 -4.94
C THR A 808 3.00 -31.54 -3.84
N PRO A 809 1.80 -31.03 -4.19
CA PRO A 809 0.72 -30.83 -3.23
C PRO A 809 0.37 -32.10 -2.44
N ALA A 810 0.38 -33.26 -3.10
CA ALA A 810 0.09 -34.55 -2.45
C ALA A 810 1.14 -34.93 -1.40
N GLU A 811 2.42 -34.70 -1.68
CA GLU A 811 3.51 -34.93 -0.72
C GLU A 811 3.42 -33.96 0.47
N LEU A 812 3.06 -32.70 0.26
CA LEU A 812 2.85 -31.73 1.32
C LEU A 812 1.71 -32.13 2.25
N VAL A 813 0.57 -32.56 1.68
CA VAL A 813 -0.60 -33.06 2.44
C VAL A 813 -0.26 -34.33 3.21
N ALA A 814 0.51 -35.24 2.64
CA ALA A 814 0.93 -36.48 3.30
C ALA A 814 1.90 -36.24 4.46
N SER A 815 2.82 -35.30 4.30
CA SER A 815 3.85 -35.01 5.32
C SER A 815 3.28 -34.27 6.53
N ARG A 816 2.35 -33.33 6.34
CA ARG A 816 1.79 -32.43 7.38
C ARG A 816 2.88 -31.81 8.29
N ALA A 817 4.07 -31.63 7.74
CA ALA A 817 5.22 -31.15 8.52
C ALA A 817 5.27 -29.62 8.68
N THR A 818 4.40 -28.92 7.96
CA THR A 818 4.33 -27.46 7.97
C THR A 818 2.90 -26.99 8.22
N LEU A 819 2.75 -25.74 8.72
CA LEU A 819 1.42 -25.12 8.88
C LEU A 819 0.64 -25.12 7.55
N THR A 820 1.31 -24.88 6.43
CA THR A 820 0.70 -24.96 5.10
C THR A 820 0.17 -26.36 4.80
N GLY A 821 0.97 -27.40 5.09
CA GLY A 821 0.59 -28.79 4.88
C GLY A 821 -0.61 -29.23 5.73
N GLU A 822 -0.66 -28.82 7.00
CA GLU A 822 -1.78 -29.10 7.91
C GLU A 822 -3.09 -28.46 7.38
N HIS A 823 -3.04 -27.18 7.00
CA HIS A 823 -4.21 -26.44 6.50
C HIS A 823 -4.66 -26.97 5.14
N LEU A 824 -3.73 -27.28 4.23
CA LEU A 824 -4.08 -27.83 2.92
C LEU A 824 -4.71 -29.23 3.07
N ALA A 825 -4.19 -30.06 3.97
CA ALA A 825 -4.78 -31.38 4.26
C ALA A 825 -6.21 -31.25 4.78
N ALA A 826 -6.46 -30.33 5.72
CA ALA A 826 -7.80 -30.06 6.22
C ALA A 826 -8.75 -29.56 5.12
N TYR A 827 -8.25 -28.73 4.19
CA TYR A 827 -9.03 -28.18 3.08
C TYR A 827 -9.46 -29.26 2.08
N VAL A 828 -8.57 -30.16 1.68
CA VAL A 828 -8.89 -31.22 0.69
C VAL A 828 -9.60 -32.43 1.30
N GLY A 829 -9.88 -32.42 2.61
CA GLY A 829 -10.62 -33.47 3.30
C GLY A 829 -9.77 -34.71 3.62
N GLY A 830 -8.45 -34.52 3.73
CA GLY A 830 -7.50 -35.57 4.06
C GLY A 830 -7.27 -35.78 5.55
#